data_d3caeda87b78b5673103a73d5fd58b40
#
_entry.id   d3caeda87b78b5673103a73d5fd58b40
#
_cell.length_a   1.000
_cell.length_b   1.000
_cell.length_c   1.000
_cell.angle_alpha   90.00
_cell.angle_beta   90.00
_cell.angle_gamma   90.00
#
_symmetry.space_group_name_H-M   'P 1'
#
loop_
_entity.id
_entity.type
_entity.pdbx_description
1 polymer ?
#
loop_
_entity_poly.entity_id
_entity_poly.type
_entity_poly.pdbx_seq_one_letter_code
_entity_poly.pdbx_strand_id
1 'polypeptide(L)'
;MHDVLVLLIALLVCYLPGLGLMAALGVRSGVLLMGLAPAASVGVAVVTGVGTAIAGVAFGAAPLGIVTAVMFAVAAALQVRWRSVQGRQERVRRRQTTGRVAQIVGAALVAAGAATGVGTWLAGMGPLSTVPQEHDMVVHAVVAAYIQRSGQAAPWQLVPADVLTGEPVMFYPSGLHLLAAVTGDLTGATVPALNAVTVVVLAVSLSLSAAALTVVAARQLGLARPTAMLAAGVAALVASGLYRPTFHLMHDGGILANAATLTLTLGVTAGILMLPCVPRKSAVAVGVACAGVVSVHPSAAVSVGFTVIAWWAGQALTRQGRQQLRGQLAGLLVATSTAVVLGSATLSQALASSGRGGAWPPDISPTSFGDAVGATLGLSYAGHLDPQQSLGQAFAAALVALGVVAVIALGRGFGPVTAWAAWSLVTIGAFLRPGAGAASLITGFFYNAQMRVWSHVSLLAPVLAALGVVLTASWCAVWLRRHSPIPVRTRPVAALLVVLAWLGYLVGPAWRYANTNVTAMASRYLTPDFVRVSADDQRAISWLAEHIRSGQRVLNSPNDGSTYLYVERGIPVLNVATLGLDGVPYSYWLLAAFRSYPTDQQLRDFLLQYNVAWVYVDSQAPMIGSAGSPEGWAGTAGFSLAPGLTDLAG
;
A
#
# COMPACT_ATOMS: atom_id res chain seq x y z
N MET A 1 -4.13 -18.28 17.93
CA MET A 1 -5.33 -18.72 17.18
C MET A 1 -6.18 -17.53 16.75
N HIS A 2 -6.38 -16.51 17.59
CA HIS A 2 -7.15 -15.28 17.27
C HIS A 2 -6.53 -14.52 16.09
N ASP A 3 -5.23 -14.24 16.09
CA ASP A 3 -4.55 -13.49 15.01
C ASP A 3 -4.66 -14.15 13.64
N VAL A 4 -4.60 -15.48 13.59
CA VAL A 4 -4.79 -16.23 12.33
C VAL A 4 -6.19 -16.00 11.76
N LEU A 5 -7.21 -15.99 12.63
CA LEU A 5 -8.59 -15.73 12.21
C LEU A 5 -8.73 -14.29 11.69
N VAL A 6 -8.16 -13.31 12.39
CA VAL A 6 -8.18 -11.90 11.97
C VAL A 6 -7.49 -11.72 10.61
N LEU A 7 -6.32 -12.35 10.41
CA LEU A 7 -5.63 -12.34 9.11
C LEU A 7 -6.45 -12.97 7.98
N LEU A 8 -7.13 -14.08 8.26
CA LEU A 8 -7.99 -14.73 7.27
C LEU A 8 -9.19 -13.84 6.91
N ILE A 9 -9.83 -13.21 7.89
CA ILE A 9 -10.92 -12.27 7.66
C ILE A 9 -10.42 -11.07 6.83
N ALA A 10 -9.28 -10.48 7.19
CA ALA A 10 -8.67 -9.39 6.43
C ALA A 10 -8.35 -9.82 4.98
N LEU A 11 -7.83 -11.03 4.77
CA LEU A 11 -7.59 -11.59 3.44
C LEU A 11 -8.88 -11.69 2.63
N LEU A 12 -9.96 -12.19 3.22
CA LEU A 12 -11.27 -12.29 2.57
C LEU A 12 -11.82 -10.90 2.23
N VAL A 13 -11.77 -9.95 3.16
CA VAL A 13 -12.23 -8.57 2.96
C VAL A 13 -11.41 -7.86 1.87
N CYS A 14 -10.10 -8.05 1.85
CA CYS A 14 -9.22 -7.44 0.84
C CYS A 14 -9.36 -8.05 -0.56
N TYR A 15 -9.88 -9.27 -0.70
CA TYR A 15 -9.89 -9.97 -1.99
C TYR A 15 -11.28 -10.29 -2.54
N LEU A 16 -12.24 -10.74 -1.70
CA LEU A 16 -13.52 -11.25 -2.21
C LEU A 16 -14.34 -10.22 -2.98
N PRO A 17 -14.48 -8.94 -2.55
CA PRO A 17 -15.26 -7.97 -3.30
C PRO A 17 -14.73 -7.77 -4.73
N GLY A 18 -13.40 -7.62 -4.87
CA GLY A 18 -12.76 -7.49 -6.18
C GLY A 18 -12.83 -8.76 -7.02
N LEU A 19 -12.67 -9.94 -6.42
CA LEU A 19 -12.85 -11.22 -7.12
C LEU A 19 -14.29 -11.40 -7.61
N GLY A 20 -15.28 -11.02 -6.80
CA GLY A 20 -16.70 -11.03 -7.15
C GLY A 20 -16.98 -10.14 -8.37
N LEU A 21 -16.50 -8.91 -8.34
CA LEU A 21 -16.61 -7.97 -9.46
C LEU A 21 -15.98 -8.54 -10.75
N MET A 22 -14.74 -9.02 -10.65
CA MET A 22 -14.03 -9.55 -11.82
C MET A 22 -14.68 -10.82 -12.35
N ALA A 23 -15.21 -11.68 -11.49
CA ALA A 23 -15.97 -12.87 -11.89
C ALA A 23 -17.26 -12.48 -12.63
N ALA A 24 -18.03 -11.51 -12.13
CA ALA A 24 -19.23 -10.97 -12.77
C ALA A 24 -18.92 -10.37 -14.15
N LEU A 25 -17.77 -9.70 -14.29
CA LEU A 25 -17.31 -9.13 -15.57
C LEU A 25 -16.58 -10.17 -16.45
N GLY A 26 -16.47 -11.44 -16.04
CA GLY A 26 -15.89 -12.52 -16.81
C GLY A 26 -14.39 -12.44 -17.03
N VAL A 27 -13.65 -11.83 -16.11
CA VAL A 27 -12.19 -11.90 -16.08
C VAL A 27 -11.77 -13.31 -15.66
N ARG A 28 -10.94 -13.98 -16.45
CA ARG A 28 -10.58 -15.39 -16.24
C ARG A 28 -9.08 -15.65 -16.06
N SER A 29 -8.25 -14.62 -16.12
CA SER A 29 -6.80 -14.75 -15.93
C SER A 29 -6.49 -14.87 -14.44
N GLY A 30 -6.14 -16.06 -13.93
CA GLY A 30 -5.87 -16.28 -12.51
C GLY A 30 -4.83 -15.34 -11.92
N VAL A 31 -3.74 -15.09 -12.64
CA VAL A 31 -2.69 -14.19 -12.19
C VAL A 31 -3.19 -12.74 -12.14
N LEU A 32 -3.95 -12.30 -13.16
CA LEU A 32 -4.52 -10.97 -13.18
C LEU A 32 -5.58 -10.80 -12.07
N LEU A 33 -6.41 -11.83 -11.86
CA LEU A 33 -7.37 -11.85 -10.77
C LEU A 33 -6.70 -11.58 -9.43
N MET A 34 -5.63 -12.30 -9.11
CA MET A 34 -4.94 -12.15 -7.82
C MET A 34 -4.22 -10.82 -7.67
N GLY A 35 -3.58 -10.31 -8.73
CA GLY A 35 -2.86 -9.02 -8.68
C GLY A 35 -3.77 -7.80 -8.67
N LEU A 36 -4.95 -7.85 -9.31
CA LEU A 36 -5.87 -6.73 -9.42
C LEU A 36 -6.97 -6.71 -8.35
N ALA A 37 -7.27 -7.90 -7.75
CA ALA A 37 -8.38 -8.06 -6.81
C ALA A 37 -8.36 -7.08 -5.64
N PRO A 38 -7.25 -6.88 -4.91
CA PRO A 38 -7.26 -5.99 -3.75
C PRO A 38 -7.57 -4.54 -4.12
N ALA A 39 -7.02 -4.03 -5.22
CA ALA A 39 -7.35 -2.69 -5.72
C ALA A 39 -8.83 -2.57 -6.14
N ALA A 40 -9.37 -3.61 -6.77
CA ALA A 40 -10.78 -3.69 -7.13
C ALA A 40 -11.68 -3.80 -5.89
N SER A 41 -11.25 -4.50 -4.82
CA SER A 41 -11.97 -4.57 -3.54
C SER A 41 -12.10 -3.19 -2.89
N VAL A 42 -11.02 -2.41 -2.88
CA VAL A 42 -11.08 -1.01 -2.43
C VAL A 42 -12.09 -0.22 -3.27
N GLY A 43 -12.05 -0.34 -4.60
CA GLY A 43 -13.00 0.35 -5.47
C GLY A 43 -14.45 -0.04 -5.20
N VAL A 44 -14.73 -1.33 -4.96
CA VAL A 44 -16.06 -1.82 -4.58
C VAL A 44 -16.47 -1.25 -3.21
N ALA A 45 -15.57 -1.23 -2.23
CA ALA A 45 -15.85 -0.67 -0.90
C ALA A 45 -16.17 0.83 -1.00
N VAL A 46 -15.41 1.60 -1.80
CA VAL A 46 -15.68 3.04 -2.03
C VAL A 46 -17.04 3.25 -2.67
N VAL A 47 -17.37 2.49 -3.74
CA VAL A 47 -18.68 2.58 -4.40
C VAL A 47 -19.80 2.20 -3.42
N THR A 48 -19.60 1.18 -2.60
CA THR A 48 -20.56 0.78 -1.57
C THR A 48 -20.73 1.88 -0.52
N GLY A 49 -19.64 2.49 -0.04
CA GLY A 49 -19.69 3.61 0.92
C GLY A 49 -20.41 4.83 0.37
N VAL A 50 -20.18 5.21 -0.89
CA VAL A 50 -20.95 6.26 -1.55
C VAL A 50 -22.42 5.90 -1.67
N GLY A 51 -22.71 4.65 -2.08
CA GLY A 51 -24.10 4.17 -2.22
C GLY A 51 -24.86 4.16 -0.89
N THR A 52 -24.22 3.70 0.18
CA THR A 52 -24.83 3.70 1.53
C THR A 52 -25.06 5.12 2.04
N ALA A 53 -24.12 6.05 1.81
CA ALA A 53 -24.29 7.46 2.17
C ALA A 53 -25.48 8.11 1.45
N ILE A 54 -25.63 7.86 0.15
CA ILE A 54 -26.77 8.36 -0.64
C ILE A 54 -28.08 7.75 -0.15
N ALA A 55 -28.07 6.46 0.23
CA ALA A 55 -29.25 5.76 0.74
C ALA A 55 -29.59 6.08 2.21
N GLY A 56 -28.75 6.84 2.91
CA GLY A 56 -28.94 7.12 4.34
C GLY A 56 -28.74 5.88 5.23
N VAL A 57 -27.96 4.91 4.79
CA VAL A 57 -27.68 3.65 5.51
C VAL A 57 -26.20 3.63 5.95
N ALA A 58 -25.94 3.09 7.14
CA ALA A 58 -24.58 2.94 7.62
C ALA A 58 -23.77 1.95 6.75
N PHE A 59 -22.54 2.33 6.43
CA PHE A 59 -21.55 1.43 5.81
C PHE A 59 -20.98 0.45 6.85
N GLY A 60 -20.62 -0.75 6.40
CA GLY A 60 -19.97 -1.76 7.25
C GLY A 60 -19.95 -3.14 6.60
N ALA A 61 -19.74 -4.17 7.42
CA ALA A 61 -19.60 -5.55 6.94
C ALA A 61 -20.85 -6.05 6.19
N ALA A 62 -22.04 -5.72 6.65
CA ALA A 62 -23.28 -6.19 6.04
C ALA A 62 -23.51 -5.61 4.62
N PRO A 63 -23.50 -4.28 4.38
CA PRO A 63 -23.62 -3.73 3.03
C PRO A 63 -22.56 -4.22 2.06
N LEU A 64 -21.28 -4.25 2.46
CA LEU A 64 -20.21 -4.74 1.60
C LEU A 64 -20.35 -6.24 1.31
N GLY A 65 -20.77 -7.02 2.30
CA GLY A 65 -21.05 -8.45 2.16
C GLY A 65 -22.19 -8.73 1.18
N ILE A 66 -23.29 -7.98 1.27
CA ILE A 66 -24.43 -8.08 0.33
C ILE A 66 -23.99 -7.76 -1.09
N VAL A 67 -23.29 -6.64 -1.32
CA VAL A 67 -22.78 -6.26 -2.65
C VAL A 67 -21.87 -7.35 -3.20
N THR A 68 -20.98 -7.89 -2.38
CA THR A 68 -20.07 -8.98 -2.75
C THR A 68 -20.84 -10.25 -3.14
N ALA A 69 -21.81 -10.66 -2.33
CA ALA A 69 -22.66 -11.83 -2.59
C ALA A 69 -23.46 -11.68 -3.90
N VAL A 70 -24.05 -10.50 -4.14
CA VAL A 70 -24.75 -10.19 -5.38
C VAL A 70 -23.83 -10.31 -6.60
N MET A 71 -22.60 -9.80 -6.52
CA MET A 71 -21.63 -9.93 -7.62
C MET A 71 -21.30 -11.41 -7.91
N PHE A 72 -21.12 -12.23 -6.89
CA PHE A 72 -20.91 -13.68 -7.09
C PHE A 72 -22.16 -14.39 -7.64
N ALA A 73 -23.36 -14.01 -7.19
CA ALA A 73 -24.61 -14.54 -7.73
C ALA A 73 -24.78 -14.20 -9.23
N VAL A 74 -24.50 -12.96 -9.61
CA VAL A 74 -24.47 -12.52 -11.02
C VAL A 74 -23.44 -13.31 -11.82
N ALA A 75 -22.23 -13.50 -11.27
CA ALA A 75 -21.19 -14.30 -11.91
C ALA A 75 -21.64 -15.75 -12.15
N ALA A 76 -22.29 -16.37 -11.16
CA ALA A 76 -22.83 -17.74 -11.25
C ALA A 76 -23.94 -17.83 -12.30
N ALA A 77 -24.90 -16.91 -12.29
CA ALA A 77 -25.98 -16.86 -13.26
C ALA A 77 -25.46 -16.72 -14.72
N LEU A 78 -24.48 -15.84 -14.92
CA LEU A 78 -23.84 -15.66 -16.23
C LEU A 78 -23.08 -16.93 -16.67
N GLN A 79 -22.42 -17.64 -15.75
CA GLN A 79 -21.72 -18.89 -16.06
C GLN A 79 -22.67 -20.01 -16.45
N VAL A 80 -23.80 -20.16 -15.78
CA VAL A 80 -24.84 -21.15 -16.14
C VAL A 80 -25.34 -20.91 -17.55
N ARG A 81 -25.68 -19.64 -17.87
CA ARG A 81 -26.13 -19.25 -19.23
C ARG A 81 -25.08 -19.53 -20.30
N TRP A 82 -23.79 -19.34 -20.00
CA TRP A 82 -22.69 -19.59 -20.95
C TRP A 82 -22.42 -21.07 -21.16
N ARG A 83 -22.55 -21.93 -20.15
CA ARG A 83 -22.38 -23.39 -20.27
C ARG A 83 -23.46 -24.00 -21.13
N SER A 84 -24.68 -23.52 -21.05
CA SER A 84 -25.78 -23.99 -21.90
C SER A 84 -25.56 -23.65 -23.38
N VAL A 85 -24.82 -22.59 -23.69
CA VAL A 85 -24.49 -22.19 -25.07
C VAL A 85 -23.22 -22.86 -25.60
N GLN A 86 -22.23 -23.17 -24.76
CA GLN A 86 -20.92 -23.73 -25.16
C GLN A 86 -20.80 -25.25 -25.15
N GLY A 87 -21.83 -25.98 -24.80
CA GLY A 87 -21.81 -27.46 -24.68
C GLY A 87 -21.38 -28.22 -25.94
N ARG A 88 -21.07 -27.54 -27.03
CA ARG A 88 -20.64 -28.13 -28.32
C ARG A 88 -19.16 -27.93 -28.68
N GLN A 89 -18.40 -27.04 -28.04
CA GLN A 89 -17.03 -26.67 -28.50
C GLN A 89 -15.89 -27.19 -27.62
N GLU A 90 -16.12 -27.77 -26.47
CA GLU A 90 -15.09 -28.07 -25.48
C GLU A 90 -14.24 -29.34 -25.70
N ARG A 91 -14.56 -30.18 -26.69
CA ARG A 91 -13.81 -31.45 -26.91
C ARG A 91 -12.42 -31.31 -27.55
N VAL A 92 -12.03 -30.11 -28.06
CA VAL A 92 -10.77 -29.93 -28.82
C VAL A 92 -9.60 -29.42 -27.95
N ARG A 93 -9.82 -28.97 -26.73
CA ARG A 93 -8.79 -28.26 -25.91
C ARG A 93 -7.97 -29.13 -24.95
N ARG A 94 -8.12 -30.47 -24.97
CA ARG A 94 -7.46 -31.38 -24.00
C ARG A 94 -6.03 -31.84 -24.33
N ARG A 95 -5.27 -31.18 -25.18
CA ARG A 95 -3.88 -31.57 -25.53
C ARG A 95 -2.82 -30.50 -25.19
N GLN A 96 -2.71 -30.08 -23.93
CA GLN A 96 -1.50 -29.36 -23.47
C GLN A 96 -1.13 -29.75 -22.03
N THR A 97 -0.73 -31.01 -21.84
CA THR A 97 -0.17 -31.47 -20.55
C THR A 97 1.29 -31.08 -20.35
N THR A 98 2.01 -30.73 -21.42
CA THR A 98 3.41 -30.28 -21.37
C THR A 98 3.52 -28.87 -20.80
N GLY A 99 3.88 -28.75 -19.51
CA GLY A 99 4.10 -27.48 -18.83
C GLY A 99 3.23 -27.26 -17.58
N ARG A 100 2.29 -28.18 -17.27
CA ARG A 100 1.44 -28.08 -16.07
C ARG A 100 2.25 -28.08 -14.77
N VAL A 101 3.29 -28.91 -14.71
CA VAL A 101 4.21 -28.96 -13.55
C VAL A 101 4.88 -27.62 -13.31
N ALA A 102 5.48 -27.00 -14.33
CA ALA A 102 6.14 -25.70 -14.18
C ALA A 102 5.14 -24.57 -13.81
N GLN A 103 3.88 -24.66 -14.22
CA GLN A 103 2.85 -23.71 -13.79
C GLN A 103 2.48 -23.91 -12.31
N ILE A 104 2.37 -25.15 -11.85
CA ILE A 104 2.11 -25.48 -10.44
C ILE A 104 3.30 -25.02 -9.57
N VAL A 105 4.53 -25.34 -9.99
CA VAL A 105 5.75 -24.90 -9.32
C VAL A 105 5.79 -23.37 -9.25
N GLY A 106 5.53 -22.68 -10.36
CA GLY A 106 5.51 -21.21 -10.37
C GLY A 106 4.46 -20.63 -9.41
N ALA A 107 3.27 -21.23 -9.36
CA ALA A 107 2.22 -20.81 -8.41
C ALA A 107 2.63 -21.07 -6.95
N ALA A 108 3.24 -22.22 -6.67
CA ALA A 108 3.76 -22.55 -5.35
C ALA A 108 4.87 -21.57 -4.91
N LEU A 109 5.76 -21.18 -5.83
CA LEU A 109 6.80 -20.19 -5.56
C LEU A 109 6.21 -18.78 -5.28
N VAL A 110 5.12 -18.41 -5.98
CA VAL A 110 4.38 -17.16 -5.67
C VAL A 110 3.81 -17.21 -4.26
N ALA A 111 3.16 -18.33 -3.89
CA ALA A 111 2.61 -18.50 -2.55
C ALA A 111 3.71 -18.47 -1.47
N ALA A 112 4.86 -19.11 -1.73
CA ALA A 112 6.00 -19.10 -0.81
C ALA A 112 6.59 -17.70 -0.64
N GLY A 113 6.70 -16.91 -1.73
CA GLY A 113 7.12 -15.51 -1.64
C GLY A 113 6.17 -14.66 -0.79
N ALA A 114 4.86 -14.81 -1.00
CA ALA A 114 3.86 -14.13 -0.17
C ALA A 114 3.93 -14.55 1.30
N ALA A 115 4.09 -15.85 1.58
CA ALA A 115 4.25 -16.38 2.94
C ALA A 115 5.51 -15.84 3.62
N THR A 116 6.63 -15.73 2.88
CA THR A 116 7.87 -15.10 3.39
C THR A 116 7.61 -13.65 3.80
N GLY A 117 6.91 -12.87 2.94
CA GLY A 117 6.54 -11.49 3.28
C GLY A 117 5.68 -11.39 4.53
N VAL A 118 4.63 -12.22 4.64
CA VAL A 118 3.77 -12.28 5.84
C VAL A 118 4.58 -12.63 7.08
N GLY A 119 5.45 -13.65 7.00
CA GLY A 119 6.32 -14.06 8.11
C GLY A 119 7.26 -12.94 8.57
N THR A 120 7.84 -12.18 7.63
CA THR A 120 8.69 -11.02 7.93
C THR A 120 7.90 -9.93 8.67
N TRP A 121 6.70 -9.60 8.20
CA TRP A 121 5.84 -8.62 8.84
C TRP A 121 5.44 -9.02 10.27
N LEU A 122 4.97 -10.24 10.45
CA LEU A 122 4.53 -10.73 11.75
C LEU A 122 5.70 -10.87 12.74
N ALA A 123 6.89 -11.23 12.26
CA ALA A 123 8.08 -11.31 13.11
C ALA A 123 8.50 -9.93 13.66
N GLY A 124 8.33 -8.86 12.88
CA GLY A 124 8.64 -7.49 13.34
C GLY A 124 7.50 -6.83 14.11
N MET A 125 6.24 -7.11 13.71
CA MET A 125 5.06 -6.53 14.35
C MET A 125 4.71 -7.19 15.67
N GLY A 126 4.95 -8.49 15.81
CA GLY A 126 4.45 -9.30 16.94
C GLY A 126 2.94 -9.61 16.79
N PRO A 127 2.19 -9.68 17.91
CA PRO A 127 0.74 -9.87 17.88
C PRO A 127 0.03 -8.77 17.09
N LEU A 128 -1.07 -9.09 16.43
CA LEU A 128 -1.87 -8.09 15.69
C LEU A 128 -2.46 -7.00 16.60
N SER A 129 -2.56 -7.25 17.89
CA SER A 129 -2.99 -6.26 18.89
C SER A 129 -1.91 -5.24 19.26
N THR A 130 -0.67 -5.40 18.78
CA THR A 130 0.40 -4.44 19.04
C THR A 130 0.03 -3.09 18.43
N VAL A 131 0.04 -2.04 19.25
CA VAL A 131 -0.24 -0.68 18.81
C VAL A 131 0.97 -0.15 18.02
N PRO A 132 0.77 0.30 16.78
CA PRO A 132 1.85 0.92 16.01
C PRO A 132 2.23 2.28 16.61
N GLN A 133 3.52 2.55 16.78
CA GLN A 133 4.02 3.71 17.49
C GLN A 133 4.26 4.95 16.60
N GLU A 134 4.24 4.78 15.28
CA GLU A 134 4.43 5.89 14.33
C GLU A 134 3.23 6.85 14.30
N HIS A 135 3.53 8.13 14.08
CA HIS A 135 2.52 9.20 14.15
C HIS A 135 1.41 9.07 13.10
N ASP A 136 1.73 8.76 11.84
CA ASP A 136 0.69 8.60 10.82
C ASP A 136 -0.23 7.41 11.12
N MET A 137 0.24 6.40 11.84
CA MET A 137 -0.57 5.25 12.22
C MET A 137 -1.70 5.62 13.19
N VAL A 138 -1.55 6.69 13.96
CA VAL A 138 -2.63 7.24 14.79
C VAL A 138 -3.79 7.71 13.91
N VAL A 139 -3.49 8.48 12.85
CA VAL A 139 -4.50 8.93 11.87
C VAL A 139 -5.19 7.74 11.20
N HIS A 140 -4.41 6.73 10.79
CA HIS A 140 -4.97 5.53 10.17
C HIS A 140 -5.90 4.77 11.12
N ALA A 141 -5.54 4.66 12.39
CA ALA A 141 -6.36 4.01 13.40
C ALA A 141 -7.66 4.80 13.67
N VAL A 142 -7.56 6.13 13.77
CA VAL A 142 -8.72 7.01 13.98
C VAL A 142 -9.70 6.93 12.82
N VAL A 143 -9.22 7.02 11.56
CA VAL A 143 -10.11 6.96 10.40
C VAL A 143 -10.81 5.61 10.31
N ALA A 144 -10.10 4.51 10.56
CA ALA A 144 -10.70 3.18 10.60
C ALA A 144 -11.75 3.05 11.71
N ALA A 145 -11.45 3.52 12.93
CA ALA A 145 -12.38 3.52 14.06
C ALA A 145 -13.59 4.43 13.82
N TYR A 146 -13.39 5.59 13.19
CA TYR A 146 -14.46 6.51 12.85
C TYR A 146 -15.46 5.87 11.88
N ILE A 147 -14.98 5.26 10.80
CA ILE A 147 -15.82 4.54 9.85
C ILE A 147 -16.58 3.40 10.55
N GLN A 148 -15.87 2.61 11.36
CA GLN A 148 -16.44 1.47 12.08
C GLN A 148 -17.56 1.90 13.05
N ARG A 149 -17.37 3.02 13.76
CA ARG A 149 -18.34 3.48 14.78
C ARG A 149 -19.49 4.27 14.18
N SER A 150 -19.23 5.13 13.20
CA SER A 150 -20.24 6.02 12.62
C SER A 150 -20.98 5.42 11.43
N GLY A 151 -20.38 4.43 10.75
CA GLY A 151 -20.88 3.93 9.47
C GLY A 151 -20.76 4.95 8.32
N GLN A 152 -20.04 6.06 8.52
CA GLN A 152 -19.82 7.08 7.49
C GLN A 152 -18.61 6.70 6.64
N ALA A 153 -18.79 6.58 5.34
CA ALA A 153 -17.78 6.01 4.44
C ALA A 153 -17.55 6.81 3.16
N ALA A 154 -18.43 7.75 2.82
CA ALA A 154 -18.28 8.56 1.61
C ALA A 154 -17.18 9.60 1.79
N PRO A 155 -16.43 9.94 0.71
CA PRO A 155 -15.29 10.87 0.80
C PRO A 155 -15.59 12.24 1.41
N TRP A 156 -16.82 12.71 1.33
CA TRP A 156 -17.28 13.96 1.95
C TRP A 156 -17.73 13.84 3.39
N GLN A 157 -17.81 12.62 3.92
CA GLN A 157 -18.13 12.32 5.33
C GLN A 157 -16.91 11.91 6.13
N LEU A 158 -15.86 11.55 5.43
CA LEU A 158 -14.65 10.99 5.99
C LEU A 158 -13.66 12.07 6.23
N VAL A 159 -13.64 12.44 7.43
CA VAL A 159 -12.52 13.22 7.90
C VAL A 159 -12.36 12.90 9.33
N PRO A 160 -11.18 13.04 9.94
CA PRO A 160 -11.17 13.27 11.35
C PRO A 160 -12.08 14.47 11.60
N ALA A 161 -13.33 14.16 11.94
CA ALA A 161 -14.29 15.18 12.28
C ALA A 161 -13.73 15.93 13.47
N ASP A 162 -13.95 17.22 13.49
CA ASP A 162 -13.87 17.93 14.73
C ASP A 162 -14.86 17.26 15.72
N VAL A 163 -14.31 16.60 16.72
CA VAL A 163 -15.09 15.80 17.67
C VAL A 163 -16.03 16.69 18.48
N LEU A 164 -15.78 18.00 18.57
CA LEU A 164 -16.65 18.95 19.25
C LEU A 164 -17.82 19.39 18.38
N THR A 165 -17.57 19.77 17.15
CA THR A 165 -18.57 20.34 16.25
C THR A 165 -19.17 19.31 15.29
N GLY A 166 -18.47 18.19 15.05
CA GLY A 166 -18.84 17.21 14.04
C GLY A 166 -18.51 17.65 12.62
N GLU A 167 -17.92 18.83 12.46
CA GLU A 167 -17.54 19.34 11.15
C GLU A 167 -16.25 18.68 10.63
N PRO A 168 -16.16 18.43 9.33
CA PRO A 168 -14.96 17.87 8.74
C PRO A 168 -13.78 18.85 8.84
N VAL A 169 -12.67 18.39 9.39
CA VAL A 169 -11.46 19.22 9.56
C VAL A 169 -10.55 19.16 8.36
N MET A 170 -10.42 18.00 7.75
CA MET A 170 -9.44 17.77 6.68
C MET A 170 -9.89 16.61 5.79
N PHE A 171 -9.63 16.68 4.48
CA PHE A 171 -9.77 15.51 3.62
C PHE A 171 -8.67 14.49 3.89
N TYR A 172 -9.06 13.24 4.07
CA TYR A 172 -8.14 12.10 4.11
C TYR A 172 -8.63 10.97 3.20
N PRO A 173 -7.78 10.41 2.32
CA PRO A 173 -8.17 9.30 1.45
C PRO A 173 -8.40 8.03 2.27
N SER A 174 -9.60 7.47 2.18
CA SER A 174 -10.07 6.43 3.12
C SER A 174 -10.09 5.03 2.55
N GLY A 175 -9.75 4.84 1.28
CA GLY A 175 -9.96 3.56 0.60
C GLY A 175 -9.48 2.32 1.35
N LEU A 176 -8.30 2.39 1.97
CA LEU A 176 -7.76 1.30 2.78
C LEU A 176 -8.52 1.14 4.11
N HIS A 177 -8.90 2.27 4.72
CA HIS A 177 -9.56 2.29 6.02
C HIS A 177 -10.97 1.69 5.96
N LEU A 178 -11.65 1.74 4.80
CA LEU A 178 -12.92 1.04 4.59
C LEU A 178 -12.76 -0.48 4.78
N LEU A 179 -11.66 -1.06 4.26
CA LEU A 179 -11.38 -2.49 4.46
C LEU A 179 -10.99 -2.80 5.91
N ALA A 180 -10.23 -1.90 6.56
CA ALA A 180 -9.87 -2.04 7.97
C ALA A 180 -11.11 -1.95 8.87
N ALA A 181 -12.01 -1.00 8.63
CA ALA A 181 -13.27 -0.85 9.37
C ALA A 181 -14.16 -2.09 9.25
N VAL A 182 -14.36 -2.60 8.01
CA VAL A 182 -15.14 -3.83 7.79
C VAL A 182 -14.48 -5.05 8.46
N THR A 183 -13.15 -5.13 8.45
CA THR A 183 -12.44 -6.18 9.18
C THR A 183 -12.65 -6.02 10.68
N GLY A 184 -12.63 -4.78 11.20
CA GLY A 184 -12.92 -4.45 12.59
C GLY A 184 -14.34 -4.81 13.01
N ASP A 185 -15.34 -4.56 12.15
CA ASP A 185 -16.73 -5.00 12.37
C ASP A 185 -16.84 -6.50 12.57
N LEU A 186 -16.09 -7.26 11.79
CA LEU A 186 -16.13 -8.73 11.83
C LEU A 186 -15.29 -9.34 12.97
N THR A 187 -14.31 -8.59 13.50
CA THR A 187 -13.37 -9.09 14.52
C THR A 187 -13.55 -8.43 15.88
N GLY A 188 -14.30 -7.33 15.95
CA GLY A 188 -14.60 -6.60 17.18
C GLY A 188 -13.52 -5.61 17.64
N ALA A 189 -12.41 -5.44 16.90
CA ALA A 189 -11.30 -4.58 17.31
C ALA A 189 -10.62 -3.87 16.14
N THR A 190 -10.41 -2.56 16.25
CA THR A 190 -9.87 -1.71 15.19
C THR A 190 -8.36 -1.95 14.95
N VAL A 191 -7.55 -1.98 16.01
CA VAL A 191 -6.09 -2.10 15.89
C VAL A 191 -5.67 -3.43 15.26
N PRO A 192 -6.14 -4.60 15.73
CA PRO A 192 -5.85 -5.87 15.07
C PRO A 192 -6.32 -5.93 13.61
N ALA A 193 -7.47 -5.33 13.32
CA ALA A 193 -8.02 -5.28 11.97
C ALA A 193 -7.14 -4.42 11.03
N LEU A 194 -6.72 -3.24 11.47
CA LEU A 194 -5.82 -2.37 10.72
C LEU A 194 -4.48 -3.04 10.45
N ASN A 195 -3.89 -3.67 11.47
CA ASN A 195 -2.63 -4.40 11.35
C ASN A 195 -2.76 -5.59 10.40
N ALA A 196 -3.85 -6.35 10.48
CA ALA A 196 -4.08 -7.48 9.57
C ALA A 196 -4.25 -7.02 8.11
N VAL A 197 -5.02 -5.95 7.86
CA VAL A 197 -5.16 -5.36 6.52
C VAL A 197 -3.81 -4.83 6.02
N THR A 198 -3.02 -4.21 6.89
CA THR A 198 -1.64 -3.77 6.58
C THR A 198 -0.79 -4.94 6.10
N VAL A 199 -0.74 -6.04 6.85
CA VAL A 199 0.03 -7.25 6.47
C VAL A 199 -0.48 -7.83 5.15
N VAL A 200 -1.79 -7.96 4.96
CA VAL A 200 -2.37 -8.49 3.72
C VAL A 200 -2.02 -7.61 2.52
N VAL A 201 -2.16 -6.31 2.64
CA VAL A 201 -1.89 -5.39 1.51
C VAL A 201 -0.39 -5.27 1.26
N LEU A 202 0.43 -5.08 2.28
CA LEU A 202 1.86 -4.79 2.11
C LEU A 202 2.71 -6.04 1.85
N ALA A 203 2.27 -7.24 2.24
CA ALA A 203 2.99 -8.48 1.98
C ALA A 203 2.35 -9.35 0.88
N VAL A 204 1.07 -9.74 1.06
CA VAL A 204 0.40 -10.64 0.12
C VAL A 204 0.14 -9.94 -1.20
N SER A 205 -0.46 -8.73 -1.15
CA SER A 205 -0.81 -8.02 -2.39
C SER A 205 0.41 -7.53 -3.14
N LEU A 206 1.51 -7.15 -2.46
CA LEU A 206 2.78 -6.81 -3.12
C LEU A 206 3.31 -8.00 -3.93
N SER A 207 3.42 -9.16 -3.30
CA SER A 207 3.94 -10.38 -3.94
C SER A 207 3.09 -10.79 -5.15
N LEU A 208 1.77 -10.76 -5.01
CA LEU A 208 0.83 -11.13 -6.07
C LEU A 208 0.79 -10.09 -7.21
N SER A 209 0.86 -8.80 -6.88
CA SER A 209 0.90 -7.71 -7.87
C SER A 209 2.21 -7.72 -8.67
N ALA A 210 3.35 -7.94 -8.02
CA ALA A 210 4.65 -8.11 -8.68
C ALA A 210 4.65 -9.34 -9.60
N ALA A 211 4.10 -10.46 -9.14
CA ALA A 211 3.93 -11.67 -9.94
C ALA A 211 3.04 -11.42 -11.17
N ALA A 212 1.91 -10.70 -11.00
CA ALA A 212 1.00 -10.37 -12.09
C ALA A 212 1.69 -9.51 -13.17
N LEU A 213 2.37 -8.44 -12.77
CA LEU A 213 3.10 -7.57 -13.70
C LEU A 213 4.24 -8.32 -14.41
N THR A 214 4.93 -9.20 -13.68
CA THR A 214 6.00 -10.04 -14.26
C THR A 214 5.46 -11.00 -15.33
N VAL A 215 4.28 -11.61 -15.13
CA VAL A 215 3.65 -12.43 -16.18
C VAL A 215 3.33 -11.60 -17.41
N VAL A 216 2.85 -10.36 -17.24
CA VAL A 216 2.59 -9.45 -18.36
C VAL A 216 3.88 -9.15 -19.11
N ALA A 217 4.94 -8.73 -18.40
CA ALA A 217 6.25 -8.47 -18.99
C ALA A 217 6.81 -9.69 -19.74
N ALA A 218 6.80 -10.86 -19.11
CA ALA A 218 7.27 -12.11 -19.71
C ALA A 218 6.52 -12.48 -20.99
N ARG A 219 5.20 -12.25 -21.03
CA ARG A 219 4.39 -12.47 -22.25
C ARG A 219 4.74 -11.49 -23.37
N GLN A 220 4.99 -10.22 -23.04
CA GLN A 220 5.43 -9.22 -24.03
C GLN A 220 6.80 -9.57 -24.62
N LEU A 221 7.65 -10.26 -23.83
CA LEU A 221 8.90 -10.87 -24.29
C LEU A 221 8.69 -12.16 -25.09
N GLY A 222 7.44 -12.64 -25.27
CA GLY A 222 7.12 -13.86 -25.98
C GLY A 222 7.48 -15.14 -25.22
N LEU A 223 7.65 -15.06 -23.89
CA LEU A 223 7.91 -16.24 -23.07
C LEU A 223 6.66 -17.12 -22.95
N ALA A 224 6.86 -18.44 -22.95
CA ALA A 224 5.79 -19.40 -22.77
C ALA A 224 5.16 -19.26 -21.36
N ARG A 225 3.86 -19.57 -21.24
CA ARG A 225 3.13 -19.46 -19.97
C ARG A 225 3.80 -20.17 -18.78
N PRO A 226 4.37 -21.38 -18.91
CA PRO A 226 5.10 -22.01 -17.81
C PRO A 226 6.29 -21.20 -17.32
N THR A 227 7.09 -20.69 -18.27
CA THR A 227 8.26 -19.84 -17.99
C THR A 227 7.86 -18.51 -17.35
N ALA A 228 6.76 -17.89 -17.81
CA ALA A 228 6.23 -16.67 -17.22
C ALA A 228 5.76 -16.90 -15.76
N MET A 229 5.21 -18.08 -15.44
CA MET A 229 4.82 -18.42 -14.07
C MET A 229 6.02 -18.66 -13.15
N LEU A 230 7.11 -19.24 -13.67
CA LEU A 230 8.36 -19.36 -12.89
C LEU A 230 8.94 -17.96 -12.61
N ALA A 231 8.94 -17.05 -13.58
CA ALA A 231 9.34 -15.66 -13.37
C ALA A 231 8.48 -14.97 -12.31
N ALA A 232 7.16 -15.21 -12.33
CA ALA A 232 6.27 -14.70 -11.29
C ALA A 232 6.65 -15.15 -9.87
N GLY A 233 7.08 -16.42 -9.72
CA GLY A 233 7.57 -16.95 -8.45
C GLY A 233 8.84 -16.25 -7.96
N VAL A 234 9.79 -16.01 -8.86
CA VAL A 234 11.01 -15.25 -8.52
C VAL A 234 10.67 -13.82 -8.13
N ALA A 235 9.79 -13.16 -8.88
CA ALA A 235 9.36 -11.80 -8.58
C ALA A 235 8.69 -11.67 -7.21
N ALA A 236 7.81 -12.61 -6.86
CA ALA A 236 7.14 -12.62 -5.56
C ALA A 236 8.14 -12.72 -4.39
N LEU A 237 9.16 -13.58 -4.51
CA LEU A 237 10.20 -13.72 -3.50
C LEU A 237 11.08 -12.46 -3.41
N VAL A 238 11.53 -11.91 -4.54
CA VAL A 238 12.34 -10.68 -4.54
C VAL A 238 11.53 -9.54 -3.92
N ALA A 239 10.26 -9.39 -4.29
CA ALA A 239 9.37 -8.35 -3.75
C ALA A 239 9.24 -8.44 -2.22
N SER A 240 9.10 -9.64 -1.66
CA SER A 240 8.96 -9.84 -0.22
C SER A 240 10.21 -9.49 0.59
N GLY A 241 11.39 -9.51 -0.04
CA GLY A 241 12.67 -9.19 0.61
C GLY A 241 13.08 -7.72 0.49
N LEU A 242 12.46 -6.94 -0.41
CA LEU A 242 12.85 -5.54 -0.59
C LEU A 242 12.39 -4.67 0.57
N TYR A 243 13.28 -3.76 1.02
CA TYR A 243 12.97 -2.79 2.05
C TYR A 243 11.94 -1.75 1.58
N ARG A 244 12.12 -1.21 0.36
CA ARG A 244 11.17 -0.30 -0.26
C ARG A 244 10.20 -1.06 -1.17
N PRO A 245 8.94 -0.62 -1.24
CA PRO A 245 8.36 0.56 -0.59
C PRO A 245 7.84 0.30 0.84
N THR A 246 7.54 -0.96 1.20
CA THR A 246 6.63 -1.28 2.30
C THR A 246 7.27 -1.07 3.68
N PHE A 247 8.37 -1.73 3.96
CA PHE A 247 9.03 -1.62 5.27
C PHE A 247 9.57 -0.21 5.51
N HIS A 248 10.16 0.40 4.47
CA HIS A 248 10.68 1.75 4.55
C HIS A 248 9.62 2.79 4.94
N LEU A 249 8.50 2.88 4.18
CA LEU A 249 7.48 3.87 4.43
C LEU A 249 6.75 3.66 5.77
N MET A 250 6.71 2.42 6.25
CA MET A 250 6.15 2.11 7.55
C MET A 250 7.11 2.39 8.70
N HIS A 251 8.42 2.21 8.47
CA HIS A 251 9.46 2.55 9.42
C HIS A 251 9.65 4.06 9.56
N ASP A 252 9.46 4.79 8.47
CA ASP A 252 9.76 6.22 8.35
C ASP A 252 8.46 7.06 8.35
N GLY A 253 7.71 6.95 9.44
CA GLY A 253 6.51 7.75 9.67
C GLY A 253 5.19 6.98 9.70
N GLY A 254 5.17 5.68 9.39
CA GLY A 254 3.92 4.91 9.33
C GLY A 254 3.06 5.27 8.11
N ILE A 255 3.69 5.63 6.98
CA ILE A 255 3.06 6.18 5.77
C ILE A 255 2.27 5.08 5.00
N LEU A 256 1.29 4.49 5.69
CA LEU A 256 0.55 3.31 5.26
C LEU A 256 -0.20 3.51 3.93
N ALA A 257 -0.91 4.63 3.77
CA ALA A 257 -1.71 4.87 2.57
C ALA A 257 -0.85 4.93 1.30
N ASN A 258 0.34 5.54 1.38
CA ASN A 258 1.25 5.60 0.25
C ASN A 258 1.92 4.24 -0.03
N ALA A 259 2.34 3.51 1.01
CA ALA A 259 2.89 2.15 0.89
C ALA A 259 1.89 1.19 0.23
N ALA A 260 0.62 1.23 0.66
CA ALA A 260 -0.46 0.44 0.09
C ALA A 260 -0.74 0.81 -1.37
N THR A 261 -0.77 2.10 -1.68
CA THR A 261 -0.92 2.59 -3.06
C THR A 261 0.15 2.04 -3.99
N LEU A 262 1.41 2.13 -3.59
CA LEU A 262 2.53 1.62 -4.39
C LEU A 262 2.41 0.11 -4.62
N THR A 263 2.06 -0.62 -3.58
CA THR A 263 1.82 -2.06 -3.66
C THR A 263 0.74 -2.42 -4.70
N LEU A 264 -0.38 -1.72 -4.66
CA LEU A 264 -1.52 -1.96 -5.55
C LEU A 264 -1.28 -1.46 -6.99
N THR A 265 -0.41 -0.48 -7.16
CA THR A 265 -0.04 0.10 -8.47
C THR A 265 0.47 -0.95 -9.45
N LEU A 266 1.25 -1.96 -9.00
CA LEU A 266 1.75 -3.03 -9.87
C LEU A 266 0.61 -3.86 -10.48
N GLY A 267 -0.39 -4.21 -9.66
CA GLY A 267 -1.56 -4.96 -10.10
C GLY A 267 -2.42 -4.19 -11.09
N VAL A 268 -2.65 -2.90 -10.81
CA VAL A 268 -3.40 -1.99 -11.70
C VAL A 268 -2.65 -1.80 -13.03
N THR A 269 -1.34 -1.57 -12.98
CA THR A 269 -0.49 -1.48 -14.18
C THR A 269 -0.58 -2.75 -15.01
N ALA A 270 -0.50 -3.93 -14.39
CA ALA A 270 -0.69 -5.21 -15.08
C ALA A 270 -2.07 -5.30 -15.75
N GLY A 271 -3.12 -4.82 -15.07
CA GLY A 271 -4.48 -4.75 -15.60
C GLY A 271 -4.58 -3.89 -16.86
N ILE A 272 -4.03 -2.68 -16.82
CA ILE A 272 -4.02 -1.75 -17.97
C ILE A 272 -3.25 -2.36 -19.15
N LEU A 273 -2.08 -2.91 -18.91
CA LEU A 273 -1.23 -3.51 -19.95
C LEU A 273 -1.86 -4.77 -20.58
N MET A 274 -2.81 -5.41 -19.90
CA MET A 274 -3.54 -6.59 -20.40
C MET A 274 -4.83 -6.25 -21.17
N LEU A 275 -5.27 -5.00 -21.23
CA LEU A 275 -6.53 -4.59 -21.86
C LEU A 275 -6.75 -5.14 -23.28
N PRO A 276 -5.72 -5.22 -24.18
CA PRO A 276 -5.93 -5.81 -25.51
C PRO A 276 -6.20 -7.31 -25.49
N CYS A 277 -5.79 -7.99 -24.43
CA CYS A 277 -5.82 -9.44 -24.31
C CYS A 277 -7.03 -9.97 -23.52
N VAL A 278 -7.87 -9.05 -22.99
CA VAL A 278 -9.04 -9.40 -22.17
C VAL A 278 -10.33 -8.87 -22.80
N PRO A 279 -11.50 -9.44 -22.49
CA PRO A 279 -12.78 -8.93 -22.99
C PRO A 279 -12.98 -7.44 -22.62
N ARG A 280 -13.60 -6.65 -23.48
CA ARG A 280 -13.83 -5.20 -23.27
C ARG A 280 -14.48 -4.87 -21.94
N LYS A 281 -15.41 -5.69 -21.45
CA LYS A 281 -16.03 -5.53 -20.13
C LYS A 281 -15.03 -5.63 -18.95
N SER A 282 -13.88 -6.27 -19.15
CA SER A 282 -12.81 -6.29 -18.14
C SER A 282 -12.16 -4.93 -17.94
N ALA A 283 -12.30 -4.00 -18.90
CA ALA A 283 -11.82 -2.64 -18.74
C ALA A 283 -12.55 -1.88 -17.61
N VAL A 284 -13.83 -2.21 -17.38
CA VAL A 284 -14.59 -1.68 -16.23
C VAL A 284 -13.95 -2.13 -14.91
N ALA A 285 -13.56 -3.42 -14.79
CA ALA A 285 -12.89 -3.91 -13.59
C ALA A 285 -11.55 -3.20 -13.35
N VAL A 286 -10.79 -2.94 -14.41
CA VAL A 286 -9.56 -2.16 -14.34
C VAL A 286 -9.85 -0.72 -13.90
N GLY A 287 -10.91 -0.10 -14.41
CA GLY A 287 -11.33 1.24 -14.01
C GLY A 287 -11.76 1.32 -12.54
N VAL A 288 -12.52 0.34 -12.04
CA VAL A 288 -12.87 0.24 -10.61
C VAL A 288 -11.61 0.09 -9.75
N ALA A 289 -10.65 -0.73 -10.18
CA ALA A 289 -9.39 -0.88 -9.46
C ALA A 289 -8.54 0.41 -9.49
N CYS A 290 -8.53 1.16 -10.60
CA CYS A 290 -7.91 2.49 -10.66
C CYS A 290 -8.57 3.47 -9.67
N ALA A 291 -9.91 3.54 -9.64
CA ALA A 291 -10.64 4.36 -8.67
C ALA A 291 -10.29 3.94 -7.23
N GLY A 292 -10.22 2.63 -6.97
CA GLY A 292 -9.84 2.08 -5.69
C GLY A 292 -8.46 2.56 -5.23
N VAL A 293 -7.43 2.42 -6.07
CA VAL A 293 -6.06 2.83 -5.71
C VAL A 293 -5.96 4.34 -5.50
N VAL A 294 -6.63 5.15 -6.33
CA VAL A 294 -6.71 6.62 -6.15
C VAL A 294 -7.40 6.99 -4.83
N SER A 295 -8.38 6.18 -4.40
CA SER A 295 -9.06 6.37 -3.10
C SER A 295 -8.22 5.91 -1.91
N VAL A 296 -7.17 5.08 -2.11
CA VAL A 296 -6.16 4.81 -1.07
C VAL A 296 -5.23 6.00 -0.89
N HIS A 297 -4.73 6.56 -2.00
CA HIS A 297 -3.94 7.79 -1.99
C HIS A 297 -3.95 8.43 -3.40
N PRO A 298 -4.25 9.74 -3.54
CA PRO A 298 -4.36 10.41 -4.85
C PRO A 298 -3.11 10.34 -5.72
N SER A 299 -1.91 10.24 -5.13
CA SER A 299 -0.65 10.06 -5.88
C SER A 299 -0.63 8.80 -6.74
N ALA A 300 -1.55 7.86 -6.52
CA ALA A 300 -1.73 6.68 -7.36
C ALA A 300 -1.92 7.04 -8.84
N ALA A 301 -2.64 8.13 -9.13
CA ALA A 301 -2.84 8.59 -10.50
C ALA A 301 -1.51 8.87 -11.21
N VAL A 302 -0.57 9.51 -10.50
CA VAL A 302 0.77 9.79 -11.01
C VAL A 302 1.62 8.52 -11.06
N SER A 303 1.61 7.69 -10.02
CA SER A 303 2.36 6.42 -9.96
C SER A 303 1.97 5.49 -11.11
N VAL A 304 0.67 5.25 -11.31
CA VAL A 304 0.16 4.41 -12.40
C VAL A 304 0.39 5.07 -13.75
N GLY A 305 0.01 6.35 -13.89
CA GLY A 305 0.09 7.07 -15.17
C GLY A 305 1.53 7.16 -15.70
N PHE A 306 2.46 7.62 -14.87
CA PHE A 306 3.86 7.74 -15.25
C PHE A 306 4.50 6.38 -15.56
N THR A 307 4.23 5.35 -14.74
CA THR A 307 4.72 3.99 -14.99
C THR A 307 4.20 3.43 -16.32
N VAL A 308 2.91 3.60 -16.61
CA VAL A 308 2.30 3.12 -17.86
C VAL A 308 2.85 3.87 -19.07
N ILE A 309 2.97 5.20 -19.00
CA ILE A 309 3.54 6.03 -20.08
C ILE A 309 4.98 5.62 -20.37
N ALA A 310 5.81 5.50 -19.33
CA ALA A 310 7.21 5.08 -19.48
C ALA A 310 7.33 3.64 -20.02
N TRP A 311 6.42 2.74 -19.60
CA TRP A 311 6.33 1.39 -20.15
C TRP A 311 5.96 1.40 -21.63
N TRP A 312 5.00 2.22 -22.01
CA TRP A 312 4.59 2.36 -23.42
C TRP A 312 5.68 2.96 -24.29
N ALA A 313 6.47 3.89 -23.78
CA ALA A 313 7.63 4.41 -24.50
C ALA A 313 8.58 3.25 -24.88
N GLY A 314 8.85 2.32 -23.97
CA GLY A 314 9.63 1.12 -24.27
C GLY A 314 8.96 0.18 -25.28
N GLN A 315 7.64 -0.01 -25.18
CA GLN A 315 6.91 -0.81 -26.16
C GLN A 315 6.94 -0.18 -27.55
N ALA A 316 6.87 1.14 -27.66
CA ALA A 316 6.89 1.87 -28.94
C ALA A 316 8.21 1.71 -29.71
N LEU A 317 9.29 1.28 -29.06
CA LEU A 317 10.57 1.01 -29.73
C LEU A 317 10.48 -0.16 -30.71
N THR A 318 9.49 -1.05 -30.57
CA THR A 318 9.33 -2.20 -31.47
C THR A 318 8.04 -2.12 -32.28
N ARG A 319 8.05 -2.68 -33.53
CA ARG A 319 6.85 -2.75 -34.37
C ARG A 319 5.70 -3.51 -33.70
N GLN A 320 6.01 -4.62 -33.07
CA GLN A 320 5.03 -5.45 -32.35
C GLN A 320 4.44 -4.67 -31.18
N GLY A 321 5.27 -3.94 -30.40
CA GLY A 321 4.80 -3.14 -29.29
C GLY A 321 3.86 -2.01 -29.73
N ARG A 322 4.16 -1.31 -30.83
CA ARG A 322 3.25 -0.28 -31.39
C ARG A 322 1.88 -0.83 -31.80
N GLN A 323 1.83 -2.05 -32.30
CA GLN A 323 0.55 -2.71 -32.62
C GLN A 323 -0.23 -3.03 -31.35
N GLN A 324 0.43 -3.48 -30.29
CA GLN A 324 -0.18 -3.73 -28.98
C GLN A 324 -0.75 -2.45 -28.37
N LEU A 325 -0.01 -1.33 -28.44
CA LEU A 325 -0.47 -0.03 -27.94
C LEU A 325 -1.79 0.42 -28.59
N ARG A 326 -1.90 0.30 -29.90
CA ARG A 326 -3.16 0.65 -30.62
C ARG A 326 -4.35 -0.16 -30.12
N GLY A 327 -4.13 -1.45 -29.77
CA GLY A 327 -5.18 -2.31 -29.23
C GLY A 327 -5.59 -1.94 -27.79
N GLN A 328 -4.77 -1.19 -27.05
CA GLN A 328 -5.07 -0.78 -25.67
C GLN A 328 -6.01 0.44 -25.58
N LEU A 329 -6.01 1.32 -26.56
CA LEU A 329 -6.67 2.63 -26.50
C LEU A 329 -8.15 2.55 -26.13
N ALA A 330 -8.92 1.70 -26.80
CA ALA A 330 -10.36 1.60 -26.54
C ALA A 330 -10.66 1.08 -25.12
N GLY A 331 -9.90 0.08 -24.65
CA GLY A 331 -10.03 -0.43 -23.29
C GLY A 331 -9.58 0.61 -22.26
N LEU A 332 -8.54 1.37 -22.55
CA LEU A 332 -8.05 2.44 -21.68
C LEU A 332 -9.09 3.56 -21.52
N LEU A 333 -9.75 3.98 -22.59
CA LEU A 333 -10.83 4.98 -22.50
C LEU A 333 -11.94 4.51 -21.55
N VAL A 334 -12.39 3.26 -21.68
CA VAL A 334 -13.40 2.70 -20.78
C VAL A 334 -12.88 2.65 -19.33
N ALA A 335 -11.66 2.17 -19.10
CA ALA A 335 -11.09 2.08 -17.77
C ALA A 335 -10.92 3.48 -17.14
N THR A 336 -10.38 4.44 -17.88
CA THR A 336 -10.19 5.82 -17.40
C THR A 336 -11.53 6.50 -17.10
N SER A 337 -12.51 6.40 -18.01
CA SER A 337 -13.86 6.96 -17.77
C SER A 337 -14.50 6.36 -16.53
N THR A 338 -14.40 5.03 -16.35
CA THR A 338 -14.90 4.34 -15.15
C THR A 338 -14.16 4.85 -13.89
N ALA A 339 -12.84 4.98 -13.96
CA ALA A 339 -12.03 5.45 -12.82
C ALA A 339 -12.38 6.91 -12.45
N VAL A 340 -12.54 7.79 -13.43
CA VAL A 340 -12.89 9.20 -13.20
C VAL A 340 -14.29 9.32 -12.60
N VAL A 341 -15.27 8.60 -13.15
CA VAL A 341 -16.66 8.65 -12.63
C VAL A 341 -16.72 8.14 -11.20
N LEU A 342 -16.14 6.97 -10.92
CA LEU A 342 -16.21 6.35 -9.60
C LEU A 342 -15.27 7.00 -8.57
N GLY A 343 -14.15 7.56 -9.01
CA GLY A 343 -13.20 8.29 -8.18
C GLY A 343 -13.48 9.79 -8.06
N SER A 344 -14.50 10.33 -8.72
CA SER A 344 -14.77 11.77 -8.82
C SER A 344 -14.91 12.44 -7.45
N ALA A 345 -15.60 11.81 -6.51
CA ALA A 345 -15.77 12.31 -5.17
C ALA A 345 -14.44 12.43 -4.42
N THR A 346 -13.60 11.41 -4.48
CA THR A 346 -12.23 11.44 -3.89
C THR A 346 -11.35 12.47 -4.59
N LEU A 347 -11.39 12.51 -5.93
CA LEU A 347 -10.57 13.44 -6.71
C LEU A 347 -10.96 14.90 -6.47
N SER A 348 -12.25 15.22 -6.35
CA SER A 348 -12.71 16.59 -6.06
C SER A 348 -12.22 17.06 -4.69
N GLN A 349 -12.30 16.22 -3.66
CA GLN A 349 -11.80 16.51 -2.33
C GLN A 349 -10.26 16.64 -2.31
N ALA A 350 -9.56 15.75 -3.03
CA ALA A 350 -8.10 15.82 -3.16
C ALA A 350 -7.64 17.10 -3.88
N LEU A 351 -8.34 17.53 -4.92
CA LEU A 351 -8.05 18.76 -5.64
C LEU A 351 -8.29 20.00 -4.75
N ALA A 352 -9.38 20.02 -3.98
CA ALA A 352 -9.68 21.10 -3.05
C ALA A 352 -8.58 21.25 -1.97
N SER A 353 -7.93 20.15 -1.60
CA SER A 353 -6.83 20.13 -0.60
C SER A 353 -5.42 20.17 -1.20
N SER A 354 -5.27 20.18 -2.53
CA SER A 354 -3.98 19.97 -3.22
C SER A 354 -2.96 21.11 -3.04
N GLY A 355 -3.39 22.32 -2.67
CA GLY A 355 -2.49 23.46 -2.43
C GLY A 355 -1.45 23.25 -1.31
N ARG A 356 -1.65 22.21 -0.48
CA ARG A 356 -0.78 21.91 0.67
C ARG A 356 0.41 21.01 0.31
N GLY A 357 0.22 20.05 -0.63
CA GLY A 357 1.23 19.02 -0.91
C GLY A 357 2.53 19.54 -1.54
N GLY A 358 2.44 20.52 -2.44
CA GLY A 358 3.62 21.09 -3.11
C GLY A 358 4.45 22.04 -2.26
N ALA A 359 3.93 22.49 -1.11
CA ALA A 359 4.59 23.42 -0.20
C ALA A 359 5.48 22.73 0.85
N TRP A 360 5.44 21.40 0.96
CA TRP A 360 6.27 20.68 1.92
C TRP A 360 7.74 20.74 1.54
N PRO A 361 8.63 21.00 2.52
CA PRO A 361 10.06 20.96 2.27
C PRO A 361 10.52 19.55 1.91
N PRO A 362 11.60 19.42 1.12
CA PRO A 362 12.20 18.13 0.84
C PRO A 362 12.67 17.43 2.13
N ASP A 363 12.50 16.10 2.19
CA ASP A 363 12.90 15.27 3.33
C ASP A 363 14.41 14.92 3.35
N ILE A 364 15.13 15.17 2.27
CA ILE A 364 16.56 14.89 2.13
C ILE A 364 17.29 16.12 1.57
N SER A 365 18.47 16.39 2.12
CA SER A 365 19.39 17.40 1.58
C SER A 365 19.98 16.96 0.22
N PRO A 366 20.43 17.92 -0.63
CA PRO A 366 21.09 17.61 -1.88
C PRO A 366 22.30 16.67 -1.68
N THR A 367 22.44 15.67 -2.52
CA THR A 367 23.54 14.70 -2.47
C THR A 367 24.43 14.82 -3.71
N SER A 368 25.64 14.22 -3.67
CA SER A 368 26.51 14.14 -4.83
C SER A 368 25.88 13.26 -5.93
N PHE A 369 26.31 13.43 -7.18
CA PHE A 369 25.85 12.58 -8.29
C PHE A 369 26.20 11.11 -8.06
N GLY A 370 27.40 10.81 -7.53
CA GLY A 370 27.82 9.44 -7.24
C GLY A 370 26.92 8.79 -6.18
N ASP A 371 26.63 9.51 -5.10
CA ASP A 371 25.76 9.02 -4.02
C ASP A 371 24.31 8.83 -4.50
N ALA A 372 23.77 9.79 -5.26
CA ALA A 372 22.44 9.68 -5.83
C ALA A 372 22.28 8.46 -6.73
N VAL A 373 23.24 8.21 -7.63
CA VAL A 373 23.27 7.05 -8.51
C VAL A 373 23.48 5.76 -7.71
N GLY A 374 24.44 5.74 -6.79
CA GLY A 374 24.74 4.60 -5.94
C GLY A 374 23.56 4.18 -5.07
N ALA A 375 22.91 5.15 -4.43
CA ALA A 375 21.70 4.91 -3.62
C ALA A 375 20.55 4.36 -4.46
N THR A 376 20.28 5.00 -5.61
CA THR A 376 19.15 4.65 -6.48
C THR A 376 19.33 3.26 -7.11
N LEU A 377 20.45 3.04 -7.80
CA LEU A 377 20.69 1.79 -8.55
C LEU A 377 21.14 0.65 -7.64
N GLY A 378 21.81 0.93 -6.54
CA GLY A 378 22.21 -0.04 -5.52
C GLY A 378 21.08 -0.51 -4.61
N LEU A 379 19.89 0.09 -4.71
CA LEU A 379 18.76 -0.17 -3.82
C LEU A 379 19.17 -0.02 -2.33
N SER A 380 19.93 1.03 -2.01
CA SER A 380 20.51 1.20 -0.67
C SER A 380 19.45 1.52 0.38
N TYR A 381 19.75 1.27 1.65
CA TYR A 381 18.87 1.65 2.78
C TYR A 381 18.96 3.16 3.09
N ALA A 382 20.10 3.79 2.80
CA ALA A 382 20.38 5.24 2.85
C ALA A 382 19.95 5.98 4.12
N GLY A 383 20.59 5.63 5.21
CA GLY A 383 20.54 6.46 6.43
C GLY A 383 19.33 6.26 7.35
N HIS A 384 18.31 5.52 6.94
CA HIS A 384 17.15 5.18 7.80
C HIS A 384 17.39 3.96 8.68
N LEU A 385 18.38 3.15 8.36
CA LEU A 385 18.83 2.01 9.15
C LEU A 385 20.29 2.23 9.51
N ASP A 386 20.76 1.56 10.56
CA ASP A 386 22.12 1.61 11.05
C ASP A 386 23.14 1.72 9.90
N PRO A 387 24.10 2.65 9.96
CA PRO A 387 25.19 2.80 8.97
C PRO A 387 25.95 1.52 8.63
N GLN A 388 25.97 0.53 9.53
CA GLN A 388 26.55 -0.79 9.28
C GLN A 388 25.81 -1.59 8.20
N GLN A 389 24.61 -1.20 7.84
CA GLN A 389 23.82 -1.79 6.76
C GLN A 389 24.00 -1.06 5.42
N SER A 390 25.06 -0.28 5.28
CA SER A 390 25.40 0.56 4.13
C SER A 390 25.48 -0.18 2.77
N LEU A 391 25.70 -1.50 2.77
CA LEU A 391 25.76 -2.32 1.55
C LEU A 391 24.41 -2.43 0.82
N GLY A 392 23.33 -1.96 1.41
CA GLY A 392 22.03 -1.98 0.80
C GLY A 392 21.58 -3.36 0.36
N GLN A 393 20.80 -3.39 -0.72
CA GLN A 393 20.29 -4.62 -1.32
C GLN A 393 21.05 -4.95 -2.63
N ALA A 394 22.39 -4.87 -2.58
CA ALA A 394 23.27 -4.99 -3.75
C ALA A 394 23.03 -6.28 -4.57
N PHE A 395 22.70 -7.40 -3.93
CA PHE A 395 22.39 -8.63 -4.65
C PHE A 395 21.10 -8.51 -5.46
N ALA A 396 20.06 -7.89 -4.90
CA ALA A 396 18.84 -7.60 -5.66
C ALA A 396 19.11 -6.62 -6.79
N ALA A 397 19.93 -5.59 -6.57
CA ALA A 397 20.37 -4.65 -7.60
C ALA A 397 21.14 -5.36 -8.74
N ALA A 398 22.01 -6.31 -8.42
CA ALA A 398 22.70 -7.13 -9.42
C ALA A 398 21.72 -7.98 -10.26
N LEU A 399 20.68 -8.55 -9.64
CA LEU A 399 19.63 -9.25 -10.38
C LEU A 399 18.82 -8.31 -11.29
N VAL A 400 18.56 -7.08 -10.86
CA VAL A 400 17.93 -6.04 -11.69
C VAL A 400 18.82 -5.71 -12.90
N ALA A 401 20.10 -5.46 -12.68
CA ALA A 401 21.07 -5.21 -13.75
C ALA A 401 21.13 -6.39 -14.76
N LEU A 402 21.14 -7.62 -14.26
CA LEU A 402 21.05 -8.82 -15.10
C LEU A 402 19.77 -8.81 -15.95
N GLY A 403 18.64 -8.41 -15.36
CA GLY A 403 17.36 -8.30 -16.05
C GLY A 403 17.37 -7.23 -17.14
N VAL A 404 17.93 -6.07 -16.86
CA VAL A 404 18.11 -4.98 -17.83
C VAL A 404 18.94 -5.48 -19.03
N VAL A 405 20.11 -6.07 -18.77
CA VAL A 405 21.00 -6.62 -19.81
C VAL A 405 20.29 -7.71 -20.61
N ALA A 406 19.59 -8.63 -19.95
CA ALA A 406 18.90 -9.73 -20.62
C ALA A 406 17.76 -9.24 -21.52
N VAL A 407 16.98 -8.24 -21.11
CA VAL A 407 15.90 -7.65 -21.93
C VAL A 407 16.49 -6.89 -23.13
N ILE A 408 17.56 -6.12 -22.91
CA ILE A 408 18.26 -5.40 -24.00
C ILE A 408 18.83 -6.40 -25.02
N ALA A 409 19.51 -7.45 -24.56
CA ALA A 409 20.07 -8.49 -25.42
C ALA A 409 18.99 -9.24 -26.23
N LEU A 410 17.76 -9.37 -25.69
CA LEU A 410 16.64 -9.97 -26.40
C LEU A 410 16.04 -9.05 -27.47
N GLY A 411 16.29 -7.75 -27.41
CA GLY A 411 15.86 -6.75 -28.40
C GLY A 411 14.36 -6.50 -28.49
N ARG A 412 13.58 -6.84 -27.44
CA ARG A 412 12.13 -6.65 -27.40
C ARG A 412 11.61 -6.58 -25.97
N GLY A 413 10.37 -6.06 -25.80
CA GLY A 413 9.73 -5.99 -24.48
C GLY A 413 10.40 -5.00 -23.54
N PHE A 414 10.87 -3.85 -24.05
CA PHE A 414 11.60 -2.85 -23.29
C PHE A 414 10.79 -2.14 -22.20
N GLY A 415 9.47 -2.33 -22.13
CA GLY A 415 8.60 -1.63 -21.19
C GLY A 415 9.07 -1.60 -19.74
N PRO A 416 9.41 -2.76 -19.11
CA PRO A 416 9.91 -2.75 -17.73
C PRO A 416 11.22 -2.00 -17.55
N VAL A 417 12.11 -2.05 -18.55
CA VAL A 417 13.41 -1.33 -18.51
C VAL A 417 13.20 0.17 -18.58
N THR A 418 12.36 0.64 -19.50
CA THR A 418 12.10 2.08 -19.66
C THR A 418 11.32 2.67 -18.48
N ALA A 419 10.36 1.92 -17.93
CA ALA A 419 9.64 2.34 -16.74
C ALA A 419 10.57 2.44 -15.51
N TRP A 420 11.43 1.44 -15.30
CA TRP A 420 12.41 1.45 -14.23
C TRP A 420 13.43 2.58 -14.40
N ALA A 421 13.97 2.77 -15.61
CA ALA A 421 14.92 3.84 -15.90
C ALA A 421 14.29 5.23 -15.72
N ALA A 422 13.02 5.43 -16.12
CA ALA A 422 12.33 6.70 -15.93
C ALA A 422 12.19 7.05 -14.45
N TRP A 423 11.78 6.12 -13.60
CA TRP A 423 11.71 6.34 -12.16
C TRP A 423 13.09 6.53 -11.52
N SER A 424 14.13 5.83 -12.01
CA SER A 424 15.52 6.02 -11.56
C SER A 424 16.01 7.44 -11.88
N LEU A 425 15.71 7.96 -13.07
CA LEU A 425 16.08 9.33 -13.47
C LEU A 425 15.36 10.38 -12.62
N VAL A 426 14.05 10.21 -12.35
CA VAL A 426 13.30 11.10 -11.47
C VAL A 426 13.88 11.07 -10.06
N THR A 427 14.22 9.90 -9.54
CA THR A 427 14.80 9.72 -8.20
C THR A 427 16.18 10.37 -8.10
N ILE A 428 17.07 10.12 -9.06
CA ILE A 428 18.40 10.77 -9.11
C ILE A 428 18.25 12.29 -9.19
N GLY A 429 17.33 12.79 -10.03
CA GLY A 429 17.04 14.22 -10.13
C GLY A 429 16.55 14.82 -8.82
N ALA A 430 15.71 14.09 -8.08
CA ALA A 430 15.21 14.49 -6.76
C ALA A 430 16.31 14.52 -5.69
N PHE A 431 17.28 13.63 -5.73
CA PHE A 431 18.44 13.64 -4.85
C PHE A 431 19.40 14.80 -5.15
N LEU A 432 19.61 15.11 -6.44
CA LEU A 432 20.51 16.17 -6.86
C LEU A 432 19.95 17.58 -6.58
N ARG A 433 18.64 17.75 -6.78
CA ARG A 433 17.95 19.05 -6.64
C ARG A 433 16.60 18.85 -5.96
N PRO A 434 16.60 18.64 -4.64
CA PRO A 434 15.36 18.40 -3.89
C PRO A 434 14.38 19.56 -4.06
N GLY A 435 13.13 19.24 -4.39
CA GLY A 435 12.07 20.24 -4.59
C GLY A 435 12.24 21.17 -5.80
N ALA A 436 13.25 20.93 -6.66
CA ALA A 436 13.56 21.81 -7.79
C ALA A 436 13.86 21.03 -9.09
N GLY A 437 13.93 21.77 -10.21
CA GLY A 437 14.23 21.19 -11.53
C GLY A 437 13.11 20.33 -12.10
N ALA A 438 13.39 19.56 -13.16
CA ALA A 438 12.40 18.76 -13.85
C ALA A 438 11.79 17.64 -12.97
N ALA A 439 12.54 17.14 -11.99
CA ALA A 439 12.03 16.11 -11.07
C ALA A 439 10.90 16.64 -10.18
N SER A 440 10.89 17.93 -9.85
CA SER A 440 9.85 18.55 -9.00
C SER A 440 8.45 18.47 -9.63
N LEU A 441 8.35 18.40 -10.95
CA LEU A 441 7.07 18.18 -11.65
C LEU A 441 6.40 16.86 -11.25
N ILE A 442 7.18 15.89 -10.79
CA ILE A 442 6.69 14.60 -10.30
C ILE A 442 6.73 14.56 -8.77
N THR A 443 7.83 15.01 -8.13
CA THR A 443 7.98 14.91 -6.67
C THR A 443 6.95 15.74 -5.90
N GLY A 444 6.44 16.83 -6.48
CA GLY A 444 5.39 17.65 -5.89
C GLY A 444 4.10 16.87 -5.56
N PHE A 445 3.78 15.84 -6.37
CA PHE A 445 2.64 14.94 -6.08
C PHE A 445 2.92 13.95 -4.94
N PHE A 446 4.15 13.92 -4.45
CA PHE A 446 4.64 13.07 -3.36
C PHE A 446 5.19 13.90 -2.21
N TYR A 447 4.67 15.13 -2.01
CA TYR A 447 5.06 16.06 -0.95
C TYR A 447 6.56 16.46 -1.00
N ASN A 448 7.16 16.47 -2.18
CA ASN A 448 8.60 16.60 -2.39
C ASN A 448 9.45 15.56 -1.62
N ALA A 449 8.84 14.50 -1.10
CA ALA A 449 9.51 13.44 -0.37
C ALA A 449 10.26 12.51 -1.33
N GLN A 450 11.58 12.61 -1.36
CA GLN A 450 12.45 11.77 -2.19
C GLN A 450 12.24 10.28 -1.91
N MET A 451 11.97 9.95 -0.68
CA MET A 451 11.73 8.60 -0.19
C MET A 451 10.55 7.91 -0.88
N ARG A 452 9.46 8.66 -1.10
CA ARG A 452 8.26 8.15 -1.77
C ARG A 452 8.52 7.92 -3.26
N VAL A 453 9.27 8.81 -3.90
CA VAL A 453 9.65 8.69 -5.32
C VAL A 453 10.62 7.55 -5.53
N TRP A 454 11.64 7.43 -4.68
CA TRP A 454 12.63 6.36 -4.72
C TRP A 454 12.01 4.97 -4.57
N SER A 455 10.93 4.86 -3.84
CA SER A 455 10.18 3.62 -3.68
C SER A 455 9.72 2.99 -5.00
N HIS A 456 9.49 3.79 -6.04
CA HIS A 456 9.09 3.28 -7.37
C HIS A 456 10.20 2.52 -8.09
N VAL A 457 11.46 2.85 -7.84
CA VAL A 457 12.61 2.11 -8.38
C VAL A 457 12.61 0.68 -7.85
N SER A 458 12.44 0.53 -6.54
CA SER A 458 12.35 -0.78 -5.89
C SER A 458 11.07 -1.54 -6.28
N LEU A 459 9.99 -0.82 -6.55
CA LEU A 459 8.70 -1.42 -6.94
C LEU A 459 8.80 -2.20 -8.26
N LEU A 460 9.61 -1.73 -9.23
CA LEU A 460 9.81 -2.40 -10.52
C LEU A 460 10.97 -3.40 -10.52
N ALA A 461 11.83 -3.35 -9.50
CA ALA A 461 13.00 -4.23 -9.36
C ALA A 461 12.66 -5.73 -9.41
N PRO A 462 11.61 -6.26 -8.75
CA PRO A 462 11.26 -7.67 -8.81
C PRO A 462 10.95 -8.17 -10.22
N VAL A 463 10.34 -7.33 -11.05
CA VAL A 463 10.00 -7.68 -12.44
C VAL A 463 11.28 -7.90 -13.26
N LEU A 464 12.22 -6.97 -13.18
CA LEU A 464 13.49 -7.06 -13.90
C LEU A 464 14.36 -8.21 -13.37
N ALA A 465 14.52 -8.33 -12.05
CA ALA A 465 15.26 -9.41 -11.43
C ALA A 465 14.75 -10.80 -11.88
N ALA A 466 13.43 -10.99 -11.88
CA ALA A 466 12.81 -12.24 -12.30
C ALA A 466 13.04 -12.53 -13.81
N LEU A 467 12.94 -11.51 -14.66
CA LEU A 467 13.25 -11.68 -16.09
C LEU A 467 14.72 -12.05 -16.29
N GLY A 468 15.63 -11.41 -15.55
CA GLY A 468 17.06 -11.74 -15.59
C GLY A 468 17.34 -13.19 -15.27
N VAL A 469 16.84 -13.67 -14.14
CA VAL A 469 17.02 -15.06 -13.69
C VAL A 469 16.46 -16.05 -14.72
N VAL A 470 15.23 -15.83 -15.19
CA VAL A 470 14.55 -16.79 -16.07
C VAL A 470 15.14 -16.81 -17.48
N LEU A 471 15.51 -15.65 -18.02
CA LEU A 471 16.16 -15.58 -19.34
C LEU A 471 17.53 -16.23 -19.30
N THR A 472 18.34 -15.93 -18.28
CA THR A 472 19.66 -16.54 -18.10
C THR A 472 19.57 -18.05 -17.94
N ALA A 473 18.66 -18.55 -17.08
CA ALA A 473 18.43 -19.99 -16.92
C ALA A 473 18.00 -20.65 -18.24
N SER A 474 17.19 -19.96 -19.04
CA SER A 474 16.78 -20.46 -20.36
C SER A 474 17.94 -20.53 -21.35
N TRP A 475 18.80 -19.52 -21.36
CA TRP A 475 20.01 -19.51 -22.19
C TRP A 475 21.03 -20.58 -21.77
N CYS A 476 21.25 -20.75 -20.46
CA CYS A 476 22.09 -21.82 -19.93
C CYS A 476 21.55 -23.21 -20.33
N ALA A 477 20.25 -23.43 -20.25
CA ALA A 477 19.64 -24.70 -20.64
C ALA A 477 19.79 -24.97 -22.16
N VAL A 478 19.72 -23.93 -23.00
CA VAL A 478 19.97 -24.04 -24.44
C VAL A 478 21.45 -24.33 -24.73
N TRP A 479 22.35 -23.67 -24.02
CA TRP A 479 23.78 -23.87 -24.11
C TRP A 479 24.17 -25.30 -23.71
N LEU A 480 23.65 -25.80 -22.57
CA LEU A 480 23.84 -27.18 -22.11
C LEU A 480 23.35 -28.19 -23.15
N ARG A 481 22.17 -27.96 -23.76
CA ARG A 481 21.65 -28.82 -24.82
C ARG A 481 22.60 -28.91 -26.04
N ARG A 482 23.28 -27.81 -26.37
CA ARG A 482 24.17 -27.77 -27.53
C ARG A 482 25.52 -28.46 -27.29
N HIS A 483 26.00 -28.46 -26.04
CA HIS A 483 27.35 -28.93 -25.69
C HIS A 483 27.35 -30.22 -24.86
N SER A 484 26.20 -30.72 -24.42
CA SER A 484 26.09 -31.99 -23.67
C SER A 484 26.04 -33.18 -24.63
N PRO A 485 26.80 -34.23 -24.39
CA PRO A 485 26.68 -35.49 -25.11
C PRO A 485 25.39 -36.25 -24.80
N ILE A 486 24.71 -35.89 -23.70
CA ILE A 486 23.46 -36.49 -23.28
C ILE A 486 22.26 -35.62 -23.76
N PRO A 487 21.13 -36.19 -24.22
CA PRO A 487 20.00 -35.45 -24.72
C PRO A 487 19.34 -34.63 -23.59
N VAL A 488 19.61 -33.33 -23.55
CA VAL A 488 19.09 -32.39 -22.55
C VAL A 488 17.73 -31.82 -22.98
N ARG A 489 16.72 -31.98 -22.12
CA ARG A 489 15.43 -31.30 -22.27
C ARG A 489 15.50 -29.89 -21.69
N THR A 490 15.55 -28.86 -22.52
CA THR A 490 15.81 -27.46 -22.11
C THR A 490 14.79 -26.92 -21.10
N ARG A 491 13.49 -27.24 -21.24
CA ARG A 491 12.46 -26.73 -20.34
C ARG A 491 12.58 -27.21 -18.89
N PRO A 492 12.71 -28.50 -18.59
CA PRO A 492 12.89 -28.95 -17.21
C PRO A 492 14.24 -28.50 -16.62
N VAL A 493 15.29 -28.43 -17.40
CA VAL A 493 16.60 -27.90 -16.94
C VAL A 493 16.49 -26.42 -16.60
N ALA A 494 15.88 -25.61 -17.45
CA ALA A 494 15.66 -24.19 -17.14
C ALA A 494 14.79 -24.02 -15.88
N ALA A 495 13.73 -24.82 -15.71
CA ALA A 495 12.92 -24.79 -14.51
C ALA A 495 13.71 -25.19 -13.26
N LEU A 496 14.54 -26.21 -13.34
CA LEU A 496 15.41 -26.63 -12.24
C LEU A 496 16.40 -25.50 -11.88
N LEU A 497 17.03 -24.87 -12.85
CA LEU A 497 17.96 -23.75 -12.62
C LEU A 497 17.26 -22.56 -11.94
N VAL A 498 16.03 -22.25 -12.35
CA VAL A 498 15.22 -21.20 -11.71
C VAL A 498 14.89 -21.56 -10.26
N VAL A 499 14.50 -22.82 -9.99
CA VAL A 499 14.21 -23.29 -8.62
C VAL A 499 15.48 -23.24 -7.76
N LEU A 500 16.61 -23.66 -8.28
CA LEU A 500 17.88 -23.60 -7.55
C LEU A 500 18.31 -22.14 -7.27
N ALA A 501 18.16 -21.26 -8.25
CA ALA A 501 18.43 -19.82 -8.07
C ALA A 501 17.46 -19.21 -7.03
N TRP A 502 16.19 -19.59 -7.04
CA TRP A 502 15.18 -19.17 -6.09
C TRP A 502 15.49 -19.65 -4.67
N LEU A 503 15.88 -20.92 -4.51
CA LEU A 503 16.29 -21.47 -3.21
C LEU A 503 17.58 -20.81 -2.70
N GLY A 504 18.57 -20.62 -3.57
CA GLY A 504 19.82 -19.93 -3.21
C GLY A 504 19.57 -18.49 -2.76
N TYR A 505 18.65 -17.78 -3.43
CA TYR A 505 18.25 -16.43 -2.99
C TYR A 505 17.50 -16.46 -1.65
N LEU A 506 16.58 -17.41 -1.46
CA LEU A 506 15.79 -17.53 -0.23
C LEU A 506 16.68 -17.81 0.99
N VAL A 507 17.61 -18.77 0.90
CA VAL A 507 18.47 -19.18 2.02
C VAL A 507 19.59 -18.16 2.30
N GLY A 508 20.03 -17.43 1.29
CA GLY A 508 21.10 -16.44 1.43
C GLY A 508 20.59 -14.99 1.57
N PRO A 509 20.54 -14.23 0.44
CA PRO A 509 20.25 -12.79 0.49
C PRO A 509 18.87 -12.46 1.07
N ALA A 510 17.84 -13.22 0.73
CA ALA A 510 16.47 -12.95 1.21
C ALA A 510 16.35 -13.08 2.72
N TRP A 511 17.04 -14.05 3.33
CA TRP A 511 17.09 -14.20 4.77
C TRP A 511 17.70 -12.96 5.45
N ARG A 512 18.81 -12.46 4.91
CA ARG A 512 19.45 -11.25 5.42
C ARG A 512 18.53 -10.04 5.29
N TYR A 513 17.88 -9.87 4.13
CA TYR A 513 16.93 -8.77 3.90
C TYR A 513 15.72 -8.87 4.82
N ALA A 514 15.18 -10.07 5.01
CA ALA A 514 14.07 -10.31 5.92
C ALA A 514 14.43 -9.93 7.36
N ASN A 515 15.61 -10.32 7.87
CA ASN A 515 16.04 -9.95 9.20
C ASN A 515 16.18 -8.42 9.37
N THR A 516 16.74 -7.73 8.39
CA THR A 516 16.80 -6.25 8.38
C THR A 516 15.40 -5.63 8.42
N ASN A 517 14.48 -6.15 7.62
CA ASN A 517 13.10 -5.69 7.58
C ASN A 517 12.36 -5.98 8.90
N VAL A 518 12.61 -7.14 9.52
CA VAL A 518 12.09 -7.48 10.86
C VAL A 518 12.57 -6.47 11.89
N THR A 519 13.87 -6.16 11.92
CA THR A 519 14.43 -5.16 12.85
C THR A 519 13.78 -3.78 12.63
N ALA A 520 13.63 -3.34 11.38
CA ALA A 520 12.98 -2.08 11.07
C ALA A 520 11.53 -2.03 11.57
N MET A 521 10.78 -3.11 11.41
CA MET A 521 9.40 -3.14 11.92
C MET A 521 9.32 -3.29 13.42
N ALA A 522 10.22 -4.08 14.02
CA ALA A 522 10.27 -4.24 15.47
C ALA A 522 10.49 -2.90 16.18
N SER A 523 11.32 -2.02 15.61
CA SER A 523 11.57 -0.68 16.15
C SER A 523 10.36 0.29 16.02
N ARG A 524 9.25 -0.16 15.46
CA ARG A 524 7.99 0.60 15.35
C ARG A 524 6.79 -0.10 15.98
N TYR A 525 6.97 -1.37 16.37
CA TYR A 525 5.91 -2.22 16.91
C TYR A 525 6.35 -2.95 18.18
N LEU A 526 7.15 -4.00 18.03
CA LEU A 526 7.44 -4.96 19.11
C LEU A 526 8.45 -4.45 20.16
N THR A 527 9.49 -3.76 19.69
CA THR A 527 10.56 -3.15 20.52
C THR A 527 10.82 -1.72 20.04
N PRO A 528 9.84 -0.82 20.24
CA PRO A 528 9.88 0.49 19.61
C PRO A 528 11.03 1.35 20.16
N ASP A 529 11.65 2.14 19.27
CA ASP A 529 12.69 3.11 19.62
C ASP A 529 12.12 4.29 20.42
N PHE A 530 10.82 4.56 20.24
CA PHE A 530 10.03 5.53 21.00
C PHE A 530 8.63 4.95 21.25
N VAL A 531 8.04 5.31 22.37
CA VAL A 531 6.73 4.79 22.78
C VAL A 531 5.71 5.92 22.81
N ARG A 532 4.69 5.83 21.97
CA ARG A 532 3.56 6.76 21.92
C ARG A 532 2.38 6.26 22.73
N VAL A 533 2.18 4.96 22.75
CA VAL A 533 1.16 4.28 23.56
C VAL A 533 1.85 3.22 24.40
N SER A 534 2.05 3.52 25.66
CA SER A 534 2.69 2.66 26.65
C SER A 534 1.67 1.74 27.35
N ALA A 535 2.17 0.88 28.21
CA ALA A 535 1.31 0.10 29.11
C ALA A 535 0.56 0.98 30.12
N ASP A 536 1.14 2.13 30.48
CA ASP A 536 0.50 3.10 31.37
C ASP A 536 -0.66 3.80 30.68
N ASP A 537 -0.50 4.19 29.41
CA ASP A 537 -1.57 4.71 28.59
C ASP A 537 -2.71 3.71 28.46
N GLN A 538 -2.42 2.43 28.22
CA GLN A 538 -3.44 1.38 28.14
C GLN A 538 -4.22 1.23 29.46
N ARG A 539 -3.55 1.40 30.61
CA ARG A 539 -4.22 1.42 31.91
C ARG A 539 -5.07 2.67 32.10
N ALA A 540 -4.56 3.83 31.71
CA ALA A 540 -5.27 5.09 31.76
C ALA A 540 -6.52 5.09 30.85
N ILE A 541 -6.40 4.57 29.61
CA ILE A 541 -7.52 4.38 28.70
C ILE A 541 -8.61 3.48 29.31
N SER A 542 -8.19 2.36 29.90
CA SER A 542 -9.12 1.41 30.53
C SER A 542 -9.79 2.01 31.75
N TRP A 543 -9.04 2.69 32.60
CA TRP A 543 -9.57 3.38 33.79
C TRP A 543 -10.55 4.48 33.40
N LEU A 544 -10.20 5.35 32.43
CA LEU A 544 -11.06 6.43 32.00
C LEU A 544 -12.37 5.90 31.38
N ALA A 545 -12.33 4.78 30.68
CA ALA A 545 -13.52 4.15 30.12
C ALA A 545 -14.56 3.74 31.19
N GLU A 546 -14.10 3.47 32.41
CA GLU A 546 -14.98 3.13 33.55
C GLU A 546 -15.50 4.39 34.28
N HIS A 547 -14.84 5.54 34.15
CA HIS A 547 -15.11 6.75 34.92
C HIS A 547 -15.78 7.88 34.12
N ILE A 548 -15.57 7.90 32.79
CA ILE A 548 -16.15 8.94 31.93
C ILE A 548 -17.66 8.75 31.78
N ARG A 549 -18.43 9.85 31.91
CA ARG A 549 -19.86 9.83 31.70
C ARG A 549 -20.23 10.14 30.25
N SER A 550 -21.40 9.67 29.83
CA SER A 550 -21.89 9.96 28.49
C SER A 550 -21.92 11.47 28.21
N GLY A 551 -21.43 11.87 27.04
CA GLY A 551 -21.35 13.25 26.60
C GLY A 551 -20.14 14.03 27.13
N GLN A 552 -19.36 13.48 28.06
CA GLN A 552 -18.09 14.10 28.48
C GLN A 552 -17.01 13.93 27.42
N ARG A 553 -16.09 14.87 27.36
CA ARG A 553 -14.96 14.90 26.42
C ARG A 553 -13.64 15.02 27.16
N VAL A 554 -12.57 14.65 26.44
CA VAL A 554 -11.20 14.68 26.95
C VAL A 554 -10.41 15.71 26.18
N LEU A 555 -9.81 16.65 26.88
CA LEU A 555 -8.77 17.52 26.34
C LEU A 555 -7.45 16.74 26.28
N ASN A 556 -6.83 16.66 25.13
CA ASN A 556 -5.65 15.85 24.90
C ASN A 556 -4.65 16.52 23.97
N SER A 557 -3.42 16.05 23.95
CA SER A 557 -2.45 16.37 22.91
C SER A 557 -2.64 15.48 21.68
N PRO A 558 -2.51 16.01 20.45
CA PRO A 558 -2.52 15.16 19.27
C PRO A 558 -1.27 14.30 19.11
N ASN A 559 -0.25 14.48 19.93
CA ASN A 559 1.07 13.86 19.79
C ASN A 559 1.31 12.67 20.71
N ASP A 560 0.53 12.57 21.77
CA ASP A 560 0.60 11.45 22.70
C ASP A 560 -0.33 10.29 22.27
N GLY A 561 -0.40 9.26 23.09
CA GLY A 561 -1.25 8.09 22.84
C GLY A 561 -2.74 8.31 23.09
N SER A 562 -3.15 9.48 23.56
CA SER A 562 -4.52 9.74 24.03
C SER A 562 -5.60 9.61 22.96
N THR A 563 -5.26 9.75 21.69
CA THR A 563 -6.18 9.52 20.56
C THR A 563 -6.71 8.07 20.54
N TYR A 564 -5.98 7.13 21.13
CA TYR A 564 -6.43 5.75 21.28
C TYR A 564 -7.61 5.58 22.28
N LEU A 565 -7.92 6.60 23.10
CA LEU A 565 -9.20 6.69 23.82
C LEU A 565 -10.39 6.57 22.86
N TYR A 566 -10.32 7.28 21.74
CA TYR A 566 -11.33 7.19 20.69
C TYR A 566 -11.26 5.87 19.92
N VAL A 567 -10.04 5.49 19.50
CA VAL A 567 -9.84 4.27 18.68
C VAL A 567 -10.35 3.02 19.41
N GLU A 568 -10.00 2.84 20.67
CA GLU A 568 -10.32 1.61 21.41
C GLU A 568 -11.66 1.67 22.11
N ARG A 569 -12.04 2.82 22.68
CA ARG A 569 -13.21 2.96 23.57
C ARG A 569 -14.29 3.88 23.03
N GLY A 570 -14.05 4.61 21.93
CA GLY A 570 -15.00 5.60 21.40
C GLY A 570 -15.14 6.85 22.28
N ILE A 571 -14.21 7.07 23.20
CA ILE A 571 -14.21 8.25 24.07
C ILE A 571 -13.85 9.47 23.24
N PRO A 572 -14.70 10.53 23.21
CA PRO A 572 -14.42 11.71 22.40
C PRO A 572 -13.22 12.48 22.94
N VAL A 573 -12.23 12.70 22.09
CA VAL A 573 -11.06 13.54 22.34
C VAL A 573 -11.13 14.80 21.49
N LEU A 574 -10.53 15.90 21.93
CA LEU A 574 -10.56 17.16 21.19
C LEU A 574 -9.61 17.19 20.02
N ASN A 575 -8.46 16.53 20.15
CA ASN A 575 -7.42 16.50 19.14
C ASN A 575 -7.27 15.06 18.64
N VAL A 576 -7.69 14.81 17.39
CA VAL A 576 -7.74 13.44 16.82
C VAL A 576 -6.58 13.11 15.90
N ALA A 577 -5.81 14.10 15.45
CA ALA A 577 -4.73 13.88 14.48
C ALA A 577 -3.47 14.63 14.86
N THR A 578 -2.33 14.02 14.57
CA THR A 578 -0.99 14.57 14.87
C THR A 578 -0.46 15.53 13.81
N LEU A 579 -0.89 15.39 12.56
CA LEU A 579 -0.44 16.19 11.42
C LEU A 579 -1.61 16.84 10.71
N GLY A 580 -1.42 18.09 10.27
CA GLY A 580 -2.39 18.76 9.41
C GLY A 580 -3.63 19.29 10.12
N LEU A 581 -3.52 19.63 11.40
CA LEU A 581 -4.58 20.24 12.21
C LEU A 581 -4.83 21.72 11.90
N ASP A 582 -4.31 22.27 10.82
CA ASP A 582 -4.55 23.66 10.41
C ASP A 582 -6.04 24.02 10.28
N GLY A 583 -6.92 23.05 10.46
CA GLY A 583 -8.35 23.22 10.36
C GLY A 583 -9.13 23.25 11.66
N VAL A 584 -8.48 23.00 12.82
CA VAL A 584 -9.19 23.07 14.13
C VAL A 584 -8.82 24.35 14.84
N PRO A 585 -9.65 25.39 14.72
CA PRO A 585 -9.28 26.75 15.17
C PRO A 585 -9.07 26.86 16.67
N TYR A 586 -9.65 25.96 17.45
CA TYR A 586 -9.52 26.00 18.92
C TYR A 586 -8.32 25.18 19.44
N SER A 587 -7.77 24.22 18.68
CA SER A 587 -6.71 23.34 19.16
C SER A 587 -5.49 24.08 19.67
N TYR A 588 -4.92 24.92 18.80
CA TYR A 588 -3.73 25.73 19.16
C TYR A 588 -4.02 26.68 20.30
N TRP A 589 -5.19 27.31 20.28
CA TRP A 589 -5.60 28.21 21.36
C TRP A 589 -5.74 27.45 22.68
N LEU A 590 -6.42 26.31 22.71
CA LEU A 590 -6.55 25.52 23.94
C LEU A 590 -5.20 25.07 24.48
N LEU A 591 -4.33 24.55 23.62
CA LEU A 591 -2.99 24.11 24.04
C LEU A 591 -2.14 25.25 24.56
N ALA A 592 -2.24 26.45 23.99
CA ALA A 592 -1.49 27.64 24.43
C ALA A 592 -2.11 28.31 25.67
N ALA A 593 -3.41 28.38 25.75
CA ALA A 593 -4.14 29.12 26.78
C ALA A 593 -4.44 28.31 28.04
N PHE A 594 -4.34 26.98 28.01
CA PHE A 594 -4.82 26.11 29.10
C PHE A 594 -4.13 26.41 30.44
N ARG A 595 -2.86 26.85 30.46
CA ARG A 595 -2.16 27.33 31.65
C ARG A 595 -2.92 28.45 32.41
N SER A 596 -3.75 29.21 31.71
CA SER A 596 -4.54 30.29 32.29
C SER A 596 -5.90 29.84 32.80
N TYR A 597 -6.18 28.51 32.82
CA TYR A 597 -7.45 27.94 33.30
C TYR A 597 -7.93 28.52 34.64
N PRO A 598 -7.07 28.70 35.66
CA PRO A 598 -7.52 29.25 36.95
C PRO A 598 -8.07 30.66 36.87
N THR A 599 -7.59 31.49 35.92
CA THR A 599 -7.92 32.92 35.82
C THR A 599 -8.68 33.31 34.56
N ASP A 600 -8.65 32.47 33.51
CA ASP A 600 -9.31 32.74 32.22
C ASP A 600 -10.74 32.23 32.20
N GLN A 601 -11.69 33.15 32.32
CA GLN A 601 -13.12 32.84 32.30
C GLN A 601 -13.59 32.35 30.96
N GLN A 602 -13.08 32.90 29.86
CA GLN A 602 -13.43 32.47 28.49
C GLN A 602 -13.06 31.02 28.25
N LEU A 603 -11.88 30.63 28.70
CA LEU A 603 -11.42 29.25 28.62
C LEU A 603 -12.32 28.30 29.43
N ARG A 604 -12.66 28.68 30.67
CA ARG A 604 -13.56 27.87 31.50
C ARG A 604 -14.93 27.73 30.86
N ASP A 605 -15.53 28.82 30.36
CA ASP A 605 -16.83 28.81 29.70
C ASP A 605 -16.83 27.91 28.45
N PHE A 606 -15.72 27.97 27.65
CA PHE A 606 -15.54 27.07 26.50
C PHE A 606 -15.53 25.60 26.93
N LEU A 607 -14.72 25.24 27.92
CA LEU A 607 -14.62 23.86 28.40
C LEU A 607 -15.96 23.35 28.96
N LEU A 608 -16.66 24.20 29.67
CA LEU A 608 -18.00 23.89 30.20
C LEU A 608 -19.03 23.74 29.07
N GLN A 609 -19.07 24.65 28.12
CA GLN A 609 -19.99 24.61 26.97
C GLN A 609 -19.88 23.29 26.21
N TYR A 610 -18.66 22.79 26.03
CA TYR A 610 -18.38 21.56 25.28
C TYR A 610 -18.25 20.32 26.17
N ASN A 611 -18.59 20.46 27.48
CA ASN A 611 -18.55 19.36 28.45
C ASN A 611 -17.19 18.65 28.50
N VAL A 612 -16.10 19.43 28.45
CA VAL A 612 -14.74 18.91 28.61
C VAL A 612 -14.51 18.71 30.11
N ALA A 613 -14.58 17.45 30.53
CA ALA A 613 -14.52 17.08 31.94
C ALA A 613 -13.18 16.48 32.36
N TRP A 614 -12.35 16.10 31.39
CA TRP A 614 -11.10 15.38 31.61
C TRP A 614 -9.98 15.98 30.80
N VAL A 615 -8.77 15.92 31.34
CA VAL A 615 -7.52 16.27 30.66
C VAL A 615 -6.61 15.05 30.69
N TYR A 616 -6.14 14.64 29.53
CA TYR A 616 -5.16 13.56 29.42
C TYR A 616 -3.77 14.15 29.28
N VAL A 617 -2.86 13.73 30.13
CA VAL A 617 -1.46 14.20 30.15
C VAL A 617 -0.53 13.01 30.08
N ASP A 618 0.37 13.00 29.11
CA ASP A 618 1.46 12.06 29.01
C ASP A 618 2.81 12.81 28.99
N SER A 619 3.55 12.72 30.11
CA SER A 619 4.85 13.34 30.26
C SER A 619 5.95 12.63 29.47
N GLN A 620 5.68 11.45 28.94
CA GLN A 620 6.64 10.64 28.18
C GLN A 620 6.34 10.63 26.67
N ALA A 621 5.34 11.40 26.25
CA ALA A 621 4.95 11.45 24.85
C ALA A 621 6.14 11.79 23.94
N PRO A 622 6.37 11.04 22.86
CA PRO A 622 7.43 11.33 21.92
C PRO A 622 7.09 12.59 21.12
N MET A 623 8.13 13.33 20.72
CA MET A 623 7.95 14.42 19.76
C MET A 623 7.54 13.86 18.38
N ILE A 624 6.79 14.67 17.61
CA ILE A 624 6.51 14.34 16.21
C ILE A 624 7.76 14.59 15.39
N GLY A 625 8.08 13.59 14.57
CA GLY A 625 9.15 13.65 13.62
C GLY A 625 10.50 13.26 14.21
N SER A 626 11.43 13.04 13.28
CA SER A 626 12.85 12.84 13.59
C SER A 626 13.49 14.11 14.11
N ALA A 627 14.70 13.98 14.62
CA ALA A 627 15.53 15.12 15.00
C ALA A 627 15.51 16.19 13.91
N GLY A 628 14.94 17.35 14.19
CA GLY A 628 14.68 18.42 13.20
C GLY A 628 13.21 18.62 12.84
N SER A 629 12.29 17.90 13.46
CA SER A 629 10.88 18.30 13.44
C SER A 629 10.76 19.73 13.94
N PRO A 630 10.01 20.56 13.22
CA PRO A 630 9.96 21.97 13.58
C PRO A 630 9.44 22.12 15.00
N GLU A 631 10.16 22.89 15.78
CA GLU A 631 9.69 23.38 17.07
C GLU A 631 8.33 24.10 16.96
N GLY A 632 7.90 24.49 15.75
CA GLY A 632 6.53 24.93 15.49
C GLY A 632 5.46 23.94 15.94
N TRP A 633 5.83 22.67 16.04
CA TRP A 633 5.01 21.64 16.68
C TRP A 633 5.21 21.58 18.21
N ALA A 634 6.16 22.32 18.76
CA ALA A 634 6.44 22.32 20.19
C ALA A 634 5.24 22.78 21.03
N GLY A 635 4.42 23.69 20.53
CA GLY A 635 3.15 24.06 21.14
C GLY A 635 2.11 22.93 21.16
N THR A 636 2.34 21.87 20.37
CA THR A 636 1.50 20.67 20.27
C THR A 636 2.26 19.40 20.63
N ALA A 637 3.56 19.52 20.92
CA ALA A 637 4.51 18.44 21.09
C ALA A 637 4.41 17.74 22.45
N GLY A 638 3.35 17.50 22.90
CA GLY A 638 3.07 16.92 24.19
C GLY A 638 2.40 17.95 25.07
N PHE A 639 1.25 17.60 25.53
CA PHE A 639 0.45 18.42 26.41
C PHE A 639 1.20 18.73 27.72
N SER A 640 2.09 17.83 28.12
CA SER A 640 3.02 17.98 29.23
C SER A 640 3.97 19.17 29.10
N LEU A 641 4.22 19.65 27.88
CA LEU A 641 5.02 20.85 27.60
C LEU A 641 4.16 22.09 27.44
N ALA A 642 2.84 21.96 27.37
CA ALA A 642 1.94 23.09 27.40
C ALA A 642 2.08 23.77 28.76
N PRO A 643 2.47 25.09 28.79
CA PRO A 643 2.77 25.78 30.04
C PRO A 643 1.53 25.91 30.92
N GLY A 644 0.79 25.09 31.32
CA GLY A 644 -0.41 25.20 32.13
C GLY A 644 -0.76 23.91 32.83
N LEU A 645 -0.17 22.80 32.41
CA LEU A 645 -0.47 21.50 33.02
C LEU A 645 0.43 21.20 34.22
N THR A 646 1.67 21.69 34.23
CA THR A 646 2.57 21.62 35.37
C THR A 646 2.02 22.32 36.62
N ASP A 647 1.19 23.34 36.44
CA ASP A 647 0.61 24.10 37.56
C ASP A 647 -0.67 23.45 38.13
N LEU A 648 -1.27 22.50 37.39
CA LEU A 648 -2.49 21.76 37.81
C LEU A 648 -2.17 20.36 38.36
N ALA A 649 -0.98 19.85 38.13
CA ALA A 649 -0.54 18.55 38.63
C ALA A 649 0.15 18.65 40.00
N GLY A 650 0.21 19.83 40.61
CA GLY A 650 0.76 20.11 41.94
C GLY A 650 -0.17 19.76 43.10
#